data_9ab31b8796a4c0871385e3a3d9b6d709
#
_entry.id   9ab31b8796a4c0871385e3a3d9b6d709
#
_cell.length_a   1.000
_cell.length_b   1.000
_cell.length_c   1.000
_cell.angle_alpha   90.00
_cell.angle_beta   90.00
_cell.angle_gamma   90.00
#
_symmetry.space_group_name_H-M   'P 1'
#
loop_
_entity.id
_entity.type
_entity.pdbx_description
1 polymer ?
#
loop_
_entity_poly.entity_id
_entity_poly.type
_entity_poly.pdbx_seq_one_letter_code
_entity_poly.pdbx_strand_id
1 'polypeptide(L)'
;MMPEKDTAAMMPEKDTAADSRAFKWKWSPKLVAALTMLTILQLGSVWAAPPAGGPHRNGEQLYTEYCANCHSNAHAVRVPQLSVLRAMGPGLVLDALEFGPMRFTGLARTADERHAIVEFVTGKKIGQETEAKESLTGRCADATGNFDPNAGPKWNGWGNDLSNARFQSDAAAGLTVDQVSKLQVKWAFGFPPNTTLSQPTVVGGRIFVGSSRARVYSIDAKTGCLYWSIKAPAGVRTAMTVGAIPGTNPPRYAVFFGDLAAHAHAVDARTGERIWTTLLDKHVAARDTGAPVLYENRLYVPLSSFEELIGSDASYQCCTFRGSVSALDAATGKLIWKTYTIAQKPKPTGKNKQGVQLWGPSGAGVWSAPTIDPQHGVLYATTGDNYSDPPSKTSDAVVALNLKTGKMLWSHQFTAKDAFNLACTPSISTNCPESNGPDLDFGSSAILRTLPNGKHVLIAGQKSGVVHALDPDHKGASIWDQRLGHGGIVGGIQWGPAADNDTAYAALSDLGLKFKQDPDAGTVVEFDNKEGGGIFALDLATGKRRWATPPPGCGGRLNCSPAQSAAVTGIPGVVFSGSVDGHMRAYSTQEGKVVWDFNTARDYTTKNGVPAKGGSLDSPGPTVVGGMLFMGSGYGFLGGVPGNVLLGMSVDGK
;
A
#
# COMPACT_ATOMS: atom_id res chain seq x y z
N MET A 1 61.06 39.91 29.90
CA MET A 1 61.67 39.82 28.57
C MET A 1 60.58 39.54 27.59
N MET A 2 60.17 40.55 26.88
CA MET A 2 59.42 40.49 25.58
C MET A 2 60.51 40.21 24.51
N PRO A 3 60.21 39.89 23.23
CA PRO A 3 58.94 39.83 22.48
C PRO A 3 58.79 38.52 21.68
N GLU A 4 57.70 38.24 21.01
CA GLU A 4 57.50 38.60 19.60
C GLU A 4 56.08 38.22 19.05
N LYS A 5 55.64 39.06 18.16
CA LYS A 5 54.38 39.01 17.41
C LYS A 5 54.40 37.91 16.35
N ASP A 6 53.27 37.29 16.10
CA ASP A 6 52.93 36.94 14.71
C ASP A 6 51.44 37.05 14.42
N THR A 7 51.20 37.59 13.29
CA THR A 7 49.99 38.09 12.67
C THR A 7 49.06 36.98 12.21
N ALA A 8 47.84 37.00 12.67
CA ALA A 8 46.73 36.22 12.08
C ALA A 8 46.12 37.01 10.91
N ALA A 9 46.22 36.43 9.73
CA ALA A 9 45.51 36.92 8.54
C ALA A 9 44.03 36.53 8.58
N MET A 10 43.19 37.55 8.53
CA MET A 10 41.74 37.43 8.28
C MET A 10 41.51 36.92 6.86
N MET A 11 40.79 35.83 6.71
CA MET A 11 40.11 35.46 5.45
C MET A 11 38.63 35.82 5.54
N PRO A 12 38.01 36.31 4.45
CA PRO A 12 36.68 36.81 4.48
C PRO A 12 35.62 35.68 4.48
N GLU A 13 34.58 35.90 5.23
CA GLU A 13 33.31 35.16 5.16
C GLU A 13 32.76 35.15 3.72
N LYS A 14 32.56 33.96 3.18
CA LYS A 14 31.76 33.81 1.96
C LYS A 14 30.35 33.39 2.36
N ASP A 15 29.45 34.28 2.20
CA ASP A 15 28.00 34.02 2.11
C ASP A 15 27.74 32.91 1.09
N THR A 16 27.26 31.77 1.55
CA THR A 16 26.69 30.75 0.66
C THR A 16 25.16 30.88 0.64
N ALA A 17 24.69 31.74 -0.25
CA ALA A 17 23.30 31.71 -0.69
C ALA A 17 23.03 30.33 -1.31
N ALA A 18 22.02 29.64 -0.80
CA ALA A 18 21.56 28.37 -1.34
C ALA A 18 20.93 28.60 -2.73
N ASP A 19 21.66 28.16 -3.76
CA ASP A 19 21.24 28.23 -5.16
C ASP A 19 20.26 27.07 -5.41
N SER A 20 18.98 27.38 -5.49
CA SER A 20 17.91 26.47 -5.88
C SER A 20 17.98 26.22 -7.40
N ARG A 21 18.88 25.36 -7.85
CA ARG A 21 18.90 24.93 -9.24
C ARG A 21 17.89 23.83 -9.47
N ALA A 22 16.79 24.22 -10.10
CA ALA A 22 15.89 23.30 -10.77
C ALA A 22 16.68 22.45 -11.78
N PHE A 23 16.64 21.16 -11.61
CA PHE A 23 17.29 20.18 -12.50
C PHE A 23 16.53 20.17 -13.83
N LYS A 24 16.98 20.97 -14.81
CA LYS A 24 16.49 20.92 -16.19
C LYS A 24 17.25 19.83 -16.95
N TRP A 25 16.62 18.73 -17.23
CA TRP A 25 17.13 17.73 -18.16
C TRP A 25 17.14 18.33 -19.57
N LYS A 26 18.34 18.56 -20.13
CA LYS A 26 18.52 18.92 -21.53
C LYS A 26 18.60 17.64 -22.37
N TRP A 27 17.58 17.35 -23.11
CA TRP A 27 17.60 16.34 -24.18
C TRP A 27 18.22 16.94 -25.44
N SER A 28 19.13 16.16 -26.09
CA SER A 28 19.74 16.55 -27.34
C SER A 28 18.72 16.51 -28.50
N PRO A 29 18.65 17.53 -29.38
CA PRO A 29 17.65 17.60 -30.45
C PRO A 29 17.79 16.54 -31.55
N LYS A 30 18.76 15.66 -31.50
CA LYS A 30 19.05 14.66 -32.55
C LYS A 30 18.25 13.35 -32.41
N LEU A 31 17.52 13.14 -31.34
CA LEU A 31 16.68 11.93 -31.16
C LEU A 31 15.19 12.13 -31.51
N VAL A 32 14.77 13.36 -31.78
CA VAL A 32 13.37 13.67 -32.14
C VAL A 32 13.09 13.53 -33.63
N ALA A 33 14.13 13.49 -34.47
CA ALA A 33 13.95 13.49 -35.95
C ALA A 33 13.80 12.09 -36.59
N ALA A 34 13.93 11.00 -35.83
CA ALA A 34 13.86 9.64 -36.41
C ALA A 34 12.52 8.92 -36.21
N LEU A 35 11.56 9.53 -35.52
CA LEU A 35 10.23 8.92 -35.26
C LEU A 35 9.06 9.59 -36.00
N THR A 36 9.32 10.51 -36.93
CA THR A 36 8.26 11.27 -37.63
C THR A 36 8.02 10.86 -39.10
N MET A 37 8.51 9.71 -39.56
CA MET A 37 8.31 9.33 -40.95
C MET A 37 7.81 7.89 -41.18
N LEU A 38 6.91 7.37 -40.34
CA LEU A 38 6.19 6.12 -40.72
C LEU A 38 4.81 5.98 -40.05
N THR A 39 3.96 7.01 -40.09
CA THR A 39 2.52 6.85 -39.83
C THR A 39 1.69 7.94 -40.51
N ILE A 40 1.65 7.94 -41.80
CA ILE A 40 0.56 8.58 -42.54
C ILE A 40 -0.01 7.50 -43.44
N LEU A 41 -1.08 6.87 -43.02
CA LEU A 41 -2.18 6.28 -43.77
C LEU A 41 -2.93 5.24 -42.93
N GLN A 42 -3.66 5.69 -41.92
CA GLN A 42 -4.89 5.01 -41.53
C GLN A 42 -5.86 6.09 -41.00
N LEU A 43 -6.94 6.26 -41.71
CA LEU A 43 -8.10 7.06 -41.31
C LEU A 43 -8.65 6.52 -39.98
N GLY A 44 -8.29 7.18 -38.87
CA GLY A 44 -8.80 6.87 -37.57
C GLY A 44 -10.24 7.35 -37.42
N SER A 45 -11.15 6.43 -37.23
CA SER A 45 -12.47 6.72 -36.66
C SER A 45 -12.28 7.36 -35.30
N VAL A 46 -12.80 8.57 -35.14
CA VAL A 46 -12.83 9.31 -33.85
C VAL A 46 -13.76 8.55 -32.91
N TRP A 47 -13.18 7.90 -31.91
CA TRP A 47 -13.93 7.25 -30.83
C TRP A 47 -14.07 8.23 -29.67
N ALA A 48 -15.27 8.76 -29.49
CA ALA A 48 -15.62 9.50 -28.28
C ALA A 48 -15.92 8.50 -27.14
N ALA A 49 -15.34 8.70 -25.97
CA ALA A 49 -15.73 7.92 -24.80
C ALA A 49 -17.23 8.18 -24.48
N PRO A 50 -18.03 7.14 -24.21
CA PRO A 50 -19.43 7.35 -23.86
C PRO A 50 -19.52 8.06 -22.49
N PRO A 51 -20.55 8.91 -22.31
CA PRO A 51 -20.82 9.53 -21.00
C PRO A 51 -21.15 8.45 -19.97
N ALA A 52 -20.81 8.71 -18.70
CA ALA A 52 -21.20 7.82 -17.59
C ALA A 52 -22.71 7.63 -17.60
N GLY A 53 -23.18 6.40 -17.94
CA GLY A 53 -24.59 6.07 -18.15
C GLY A 53 -24.98 5.69 -19.58
N GLY A 54 -24.00 5.47 -20.49
CA GLY A 54 -24.24 4.91 -21.81
C GLY A 54 -24.72 3.44 -21.76
N PRO A 55 -25.29 2.91 -22.85
CA PRO A 55 -25.78 1.53 -22.89
C PRO A 55 -24.66 0.56 -22.49
N HIS A 56 -25.00 -0.43 -21.66
CA HIS A 56 -24.07 -1.46 -21.21
C HIS A 56 -23.42 -2.15 -22.42
N ARG A 57 -22.14 -1.90 -22.64
CA ARG A 57 -21.36 -2.59 -23.68
C ARG A 57 -21.21 -4.05 -23.29
N ASN A 58 -21.40 -4.96 -24.24
CA ASN A 58 -21.18 -6.37 -23.99
C ASN A 58 -19.67 -6.71 -23.99
N GLY A 59 -19.31 -7.88 -23.46
CA GLY A 59 -17.93 -8.30 -23.32
C GLY A 59 -17.17 -8.41 -24.66
N GLU A 60 -17.86 -8.76 -25.76
CA GLU A 60 -17.27 -8.85 -27.11
C GLU A 60 -16.89 -7.46 -27.63
N GLN A 61 -17.77 -6.48 -27.47
CA GLN A 61 -17.48 -5.10 -27.86
C GLN A 61 -16.30 -4.54 -27.10
N LEU A 62 -16.27 -4.74 -25.78
CA LEU A 62 -15.16 -4.32 -24.92
C LEU A 62 -13.84 -5.02 -25.27
N TYR A 63 -13.89 -6.33 -25.52
CA TYR A 63 -12.70 -7.08 -25.95
C TYR A 63 -12.18 -6.57 -27.29
N THR A 64 -13.05 -6.36 -28.26
CA THR A 64 -12.68 -5.88 -29.60
C THR A 64 -12.03 -4.50 -29.53
N GLU A 65 -12.58 -3.63 -28.71
CA GLU A 65 -12.11 -2.24 -28.55
C GLU A 65 -10.76 -2.15 -27.81
N TYR A 66 -10.56 -2.92 -26.73
CA TYR A 66 -9.43 -2.72 -25.82
C TYR A 66 -8.40 -3.85 -25.79
N CYS A 67 -8.72 -5.02 -26.31
CA CYS A 67 -7.89 -6.21 -26.16
C CYS A 67 -7.46 -6.86 -27.48
N ALA A 68 -8.34 -6.84 -28.49
CA ALA A 68 -8.15 -7.60 -29.72
C ALA A 68 -6.90 -7.17 -30.50
N ASN A 69 -6.54 -5.88 -30.47
CA ASN A 69 -5.37 -5.38 -31.19
C ASN A 69 -4.07 -6.13 -30.85
N CYS A 70 -3.90 -6.50 -29.57
CA CYS A 70 -2.76 -7.28 -29.10
C CYS A 70 -3.05 -8.79 -29.10
N HIS A 71 -4.21 -9.21 -28.59
CA HIS A 71 -4.52 -10.62 -28.36
C HIS A 71 -5.05 -11.38 -29.59
N SER A 72 -5.27 -10.69 -30.70
CA SER A 72 -5.58 -11.30 -32.01
C SER A 72 -4.41 -11.22 -32.99
N ASN A 73 -3.28 -10.63 -32.58
CA ASN A 73 -2.09 -10.53 -33.41
C ASN A 73 -1.25 -11.81 -33.30
N ALA A 74 -1.25 -12.62 -34.38
CA ALA A 74 -0.54 -13.90 -34.42
C ALA A 74 1.00 -13.77 -34.31
N HIS A 75 1.56 -12.58 -34.50
CA HIS A 75 3.00 -12.31 -34.43
C HIS A 75 3.46 -11.79 -33.06
N ALA A 76 2.56 -11.56 -32.11
CA ALA A 76 2.90 -11.11 -30.77
C ALA A 76 3.41 -12.30 -29.91
N VAL A 77 4.70 -12.54 -29.92
CA VAL A 77 5.34 -13.74 -29.34
C VAL A 77 5.10 -13.95 -27.83
N ARG A 78 4.82 -12.87 -27.08
CA ARG A 78 4.59 -12.92 -25.62
C ARG A 78 3.16 -12.58 -25.19
N VAL A 79 2.27 -12.34 -26.14
CA VAL A 79 0.86 -12.03 -25.87
C VAL A 79 0.02 -13.28 -26.11
N PRO A 80 -0.67 -13.81 -25.08
CA PRO A 80 -1.49 -15.00 -25.26
C PRO A 80 -2.65 -14.72 -26.23
N GLN A 81 -2.81 -15.55 -27.23
CA GLN A 81 -3.92 -15.47 -28.18
C GLN A 81 -5.26 -15.73 -27.47
N LEU A 82 -6.38 -15.28 -28.05
CA LEU A 82 -7.72 -15.47 -27.48
C LEU A 82 -8.02 -16.95 -27.17
N SER A 83 -7.53 -17.88 -27.99
CA SER A 83 -7.68 -19.31 -27.75
C SER A 83 -7.00 -19.77 -26.45
N VAL A 84 -5.84 -19.18 -26.14
CA VAL A 84 -5.11 -19.45 -24.88
C VAL A 84 -5.85 -18.83 -23.70
N LEU A 85 -6.33 -17.58 -23.86
CA LEU A 85 -7.11 -16.90 -22.83
C LEU A 85 -8.41 -17.66 -22.52
N ARG A 86 -9.07 -18.25 -23.52
CA ARG A 86 -10.26 -19.11 -23.35
C ARG A 86 -10.00 -20.34 -22.49
N ALA A 87 -8.79 -20.88 -22.51
CA ALA A 87 -8.40 -22.00 -21.68
C ALA A 87 -8.10 -21.60 -20.23
N MET A 88 -7.94 -20.30 -19.94
CA MET A 88 -7.72 -19.80 -18.60
C MET A 88 -9.01 -19.79 -17.78
N GLY A 89 -8.88 -19.88 -16.46
CA GLY A 89 -10.01 -19.65 -15.56
C GLY A 89 -10.39 -18.17 -15.50
N PRO A 90 -11.68 -17.83 -15.34
CA PRO A 90 -12.14 -16.45 -15.21
C PRO A 90 -11.38 -15.63 -14.16
N GLY A 91 -11.07 -16.23 -13.01
CA GLY A 91 -10.26 -15.59 -11.97
C GLY A 91 -8.88 -15.16 -12.43
N LEU A 92 -8.18 -16.00 -13.23
CA LEU A 92 -6.85 -15.67 -13.76
C LEU A 92 -6.90 -14.50 -14.74
N VAL A 93 -7.94 -14.43 -15.57
CA VAL A 93 -8.12 -13.33 -16.51
C VAL A 93 -8.51 -12.05 -15.78
N LEU A 94 -9.36 -12.14 -14.76
CA LEU A 94 -9.70 -10.99 -13.90
C LEU A 94 -8.48 -10.47 -13.15
N ASP A 95 -7.68 -11.37 -12.58
CA ASP A 95 -6.44 -10.98 -11.91
C ASP A 95 -5.45 -10.28 -12.84
N ALA A 96 -5.36 -10.73 -14.10
CA ALA A 96 -4.52 -10.06 -15.08
C ALA A 96 -4.98 -8.63 -15.35
N LEU A 97 -6.29 -8.38 -15.33
CA LEU A 97 -6.90 -7.07 -15.53
C LEU A 97 -6.85 -6.17 -14.27
N GLU A 98 -6.81 -6.73 -13.08
CA GLU A 98 -6.88 -5.95 -11.84
C GLU A 98 -5.50 -5.76 -11.19
N PHE A 99 -4.64 -6.75 -11.27
CA PHE A 99 -3.34 -6.77 -10.56
C PHE A 99 -2.17 -7.19 -11.44
N GLY A 100 -2.45 -7.79 -12.60
CA GLY A 100 -1.46 -8.37 -13.47
C GLY A 100 -0.99 -7.45 -14.62
N PRO A 101 -0.42 -8.03 -15.67
CA PRO A 101 0.17 -7.28 -16.78
C PRO A 101 -0.82 -6.42 -17.56
N MET A 102 -2.13 -6.75 -17.49
CA MET A 102 -3.20 -6.00 -18.16
C MET A 102 -3.89 -4.96 -17.25
N ARG A 103 -3.35 -4.69 -16.06
CA ARG A 103 -3.99 -3.80 -15.07
C ARG A 103 -4.29 -2.40 -15.59
N PHE A 104 -3.43 -1.82 -16.40
CA PHE A 104 -3.67 -0.48 -16.95
C PHE A 104 -4.92 -0.44 -17.85
N THR A 105 -5.08 -1.45 -18.71
CA THR A 105 -6.29 -1.61 -19.52
C THR A 105 -7.51 -1.95 -18.67
N GLY A 106 -7.35 -2.86 -17.71
CA GLY A 106 -8.45 -3.33 -16.86
C GLY A 106 -8.96 -2.26 -15.88
N LEU A 107 -8.06 -1.53 -15.21
CA LEU A 107 -8.44 -0.51 -14.23
C LEU A 107 -9.10 0.72 -14.87
N ALA A 108 -8.87 0.97 -16.15
CA ALA A 108 -9.59 1.97 -16.92
C ALA A 108 -11.04 1.56 -17.24
N ARG A 109 -11.47 0.38 -16.85
CA ARG A 109 -12.84 -0.18 -17.06
C ARG A 109 -13.57 -0.29 -15.73
N THR A 110 -14.89 -0.20 -15.76
CA THR A 110 -15.70 -0.47 -14.57
C THR A 110 -15.58 -1.94 -14.15
N ALA A 111 -15.97 -2.27 -12.93
CA ALA A 111 -16.00 -3.66 -12.47
C ALA A 111 -16.89 -4.53 -13.37
N ASP A 112 -18.07 -4.02 -13.75
CA ASP A 112 -19.00 -4.71 -14.63
C ASP A 112 -18.41 -4.92 -16.04
N GLU A 113 -17.71 -3.93 -16.59
CA GLU A 113 -17.02 -4.06 -17.88
C GLU A 113 -15.88 -5.09 -17.80
N ARG A 114 -15.08 -5.11 -16.73
CA ARG A 114 -14.06 -6.14 -16.54
C ARG A 114 -14.66 -7.53 -16.46
N HIS A 115 -15.77 -7.67 -15.74
CA HIS A 115 -16.49 -8.93 -15.64
C HIS A 115 -17.05 -9.36 -17.01
N ALA A 116 -17.61 -8.45 -17.78
CA ALA A 116 -18.11 -8.73 -19.14
C ALA A 116 -16.96 -9.15 -20.08
N ILE A 117 -15.80 -8.50 -20.01
CA ILE A 117 -14.60 -8.92 -20.78
C ILE A 117 -14.20 -10.34 -20.39
N VAL A 118 -14.10 -10.62 -19.08
CA VAL A 118 -13.70 -11.95 -18.58
C VAL A 118 -14.68 -13.03 -19.02
N GLU A 119 -15.97 -12.78 -18.92
CA GLU A 119 -17.01 -13.71 -19.34
C GLU A 119 -16.96 -14.00 -20.83
N PHE A 120 -16.76 -12.99 -21.66
CA PHE A 120 -16.58 -13.14 -23.11
C PHE A 120 -15.31 -13.94 -23.44
N VAL A 121 -14.18 -13.54 -22.85
CA VAL A 121 -12.87 -14.15 -23.13
C VAL A 121 -12.84 -15.60 -22.73
N THR A 122 -13.39 -15.94 -21.56
CA THR A 122 -13.32 -17.32 -21.01
C THR A 122 -14.53 -18.17 -21.35
N GLY A 123 -15.65 -17.57 -21.79
CA GLY A 123 -16.92 -18.26 -21.98
C GLY A 123 -17.57 -18.72 -20.66
N LYS A 124 -17.10 -18.23 -19.52
CA LYS A 124 -17.56 -18.66 -18.18
C LYS A 124 -17.87 -17.44 -17.33
N LYS A 125 -18.97 -17.51 -16.57
CA LYS A 125 -19.32 -16.45 -15.60
C LYS A 125 -18.35 -16.45 -14.43
N ILE A 126 -17.97 -15.26 -13.97
CA ILE A 126 -17.18 -15.10 -12.75
C ILE A 126 -17.98 -15.66 -11.57
N GLY A 127 -17.36 -16.54 -10.79
CA GLY A 127 -17.99 -17.23 -9.67
C GLY A 127 -18.72 -18.53 -10.05
N GLN A 128 -18.89 -18.85 -11.33
CA GLN A 128 -19.27 -20.17 -11.83
C GLN A 128 -18.06 -21.05 -12.19
N GLU A 129 -16.88 -20.58 -11.87
CA GLU A 129 -15.79 -21.55 -11.76
C GLU A 129 -16.38 -22.65 -10.88
N THR A 130 -16.46 -23.90 -11.41
CA THR A 130 -16.25 -24.99 -10.48
C THR A 130 -15.03 -24.53 -9.73
N GLU A 131 -15.26 -23.95 -8.53
CA GLU A 131 -14.18 -23.79 -7.57
C GLU A 131 -13.54 -25.15 -7.69
N ALA A 132 -12.34 -25.20 -8.35
CA ALA A 132 -11.49 -26.35 -8.13
C ALA A 132 -11.52 -26.40 -6.63
N LYS A 133 -12.43 -27.31 -6.10
CA LYS A 133 -12.71 -27.37 -4.67
C LYS A 133 -11.37 -27.15 -4.10
N GLU A 134 -11.11 -25.88 -3.64
CA GLU A 134 -9.82 -25.62 -3.03
C GLU A 134 -9.76 -26.78 -2.10
N SER A 135 -8.96 -27.79 -2.49
CA SER A 135 -8.75 -28.97 -1.66
C SER A 135 -8.05 -28.38 -0.47
N LEU A 136 -8.84 -27.71 0.38
CA LEU A 136 -8.40 -27.09 1.61
C LEU A 136 -8.20 -28.26 2.57
N THR A 137 -7.19 -29.09 2.21
CA THR A 137 -6.52 -29.93 3.17
C THR A 137 -5.99 -29.00 4.26
N GLY A 138 -5.83 -29.48 5.45
CA GLY A 138 -5.32 -28.63 6.55
C GLY A 138 -6.39 -27.77 7.22
N ARG A 139 -7.68 -28.16 7.17
CA ARG A 139 -8.69 -27.59 8.06
C ARG A 139 -8.41 -27.96 9.51
N CYS A 140 -8.73 -27.05 10.42
CA CYS A 140 -8.67 -27.36 11.86
C CYS A 140 -9.73 -28.43 12.18
N ALA A 141 -9.38 -29.34 13.09
CA ALA A 141 -10.28 -30.42 13.52
C ALA A 141 -11.57 -29.87 14.15
N ASP A 142 -11.47 -28.77 14.89
CA ASP A 142 -12.61 -28.02 15.40
C ASP A 142 -12.77 -26.72 14.60
N ALA A 143 -13.47 -26.77 13.49
CA ALA A 143 -13.73 -25.62 12.63
C ALA A 143 -14.61 -24.54 13.31
N THR A 144 -15.37 -24.91 14.34
CA THR A 144 -16.27 -24.04 15.09
C THR A 144 -15.70 -23.58 16.42
N GLY A 145 -14.46 -23.95 16.73
CA GLY A 145 -13.78 -23.70 17.99
C GLY A 145 -14.07 -22.35 18.63
N ASN A 146 -14.15 -22.33 19.94
CA ASN A 146 -14.43 -21.12 20.71
C ASN A 146 -13.47 -20.00 20.26
N PHE A 147 -14.04 -18.82 20.00
CA PHE A 147 -13.28 -17.62 19.71
C PHE A 147 -13.45 -16.62 20.86
N ASP A 148 -12.36 -16.44 21.62
CA ASP A 148 -12.27 -15.38 22.62
C ASP A 148 -11.18 -14.38 22.20
N PRO A 149 -11.52 -13.16 21.80
CA PRO A 149 -10.55 -12.15 21.39
C PRO A 149 -9.65 -11.66 22.51
N ASN A 150 -9.96 -12.00 23.77
CA ASN A 150 -9.15 -11.67 24.94
C ASN A 150 -8.23 -12.82 25.35
N ALA A 151 -8.34 -13.98 24.69
CA ALA A 151 -7.45 -15.10 24.95
C ALA A 151 -6.05 -14.84 24.36
N GLY A 152 -5.09 -14.58 25.26
CA GLY A 152 -3.69 -14.40 24.92
C GLY A 152 -3.33 -13.04 24.29
N PRO A 153 -2.07 -12.93 23.86
CA PRO A 153 -1.57 -11.71 23.23
C PRO A 153 -2.18 -11.51 21.83
N LYS A 154 -2.20 -10.26 21.36
CA LYS A 154 -2.83 -9.90 20.10
C LYS A 154 -2.04 -8.83 19.37
N TRP A 155 -2.21 -8.79 18.03
CA TRP A 155 -1.89 -7.68 17.15
C TRP A 155 -3.16 -7.36 16.37
N ASN A 156 -3.84 -6.28 16.73
CA ASN A 156 -5.16 -5.95 16.18
C ASN A 156 -5.11 -4.69 15.32
N GLY A 157 -5.31 -4.86 14.02
CA GLY A 157 -5.23 -3.76 13.06
C GLY A 157 -3.84 -3.52 12.50
N TRP A 158 -3.66 -2.37 11.87
CA TRP A 158 -2.41 -1.99 11.20
C TRP A 158 -1.25 -1.81 12.17
N GLY A 159 -1.45 -0.95 13.16
CA GLY A 159 -0.37 -0.48 14.05
C GLY A 159 -0.26 -1.22 15.35
N ASN A 160 -1.01 -2.28 15.57
CA ASN A 160 -1.22 -3.01 16.81
C ASN A 160 -2.17 -2.28 17.79
N ASP A 161 -2.13 -0.97 17.88
CA ASP A 161 -2.97 -0.13 18.71
C ASP A 161 -3.49 1.11 17.96
N LEU A 162 -4.23 1.97 18.65
CA LEU A 162 -4.82 3.18 18.10
C LEU A 162 -3.78 4.24 17.70
N SER A 163 -2.56 4.16 18.23
CA SER A 163 -1.48 5.10 17.97
C SER A 163 -0.69 4.78 16.67
N ASN A 164 -0.94 3.62 16.06
CA ASN A 164 -0.22 3.09 14.91
C ASN A 164 1.30 2.94 15.13
N ALA A 165 1.74 2.71 16.37
CA ALA A 165 3.16 2.66 16.71
C ALA A 165 3.93 1.50 16.06
N ARG A 166 3.25 0.43 15.62
CA ARG A 166 3.85 -0.80 15.06
C ARG A 166 4.94 -1.37 15.98
N PHE A 167 4.77 -1.18 17.27
CA PHE A 167 5.67 -1.66 18.31
C PHE A 167 4.89 -2.53 19.30
N GLN A 168 5.30 -3.79 19.45
CA GLN A 168 4.66 -4.73 20.34
C GLN A 168 5.34 -4.72 21.71
N SER A 169 4.56 -4.83 22.78
CA SER A 169 5.11 -4.97 24.14
C SER A 169 5.83 -6.31 24.32
N ASP A 170 6.77 -6.36 25.26
CA ASP A 170 7.53 -7.58 25.58
C ASP A 170 6.63 -8.78 25.90
N ALA A 171 5.66 -8.58 26.81
CA ALA A 171 4.73 -9.62 27.21
C ALA A 171 3.87 -10.15 26.06
N ALA A 172 3.50 -9.30 25.10
CA ALA A 172 2.68 -9.71 23.97
C ALA A 172 3.51 -10.24 22.79
N ALA A 173 4.73 -9.76 22.60
CA ALA A 173 5.67 -10.28 21.62
C ALA A 173 6.10 -11.70 21.96
N GLY A 174 6.46 -11.95 23.21
CA GLY A 174 6.90 -13.25 23.69
C GLY A 174 8.21 -13.73 23.06
N LEU A 175 9.04 -12.81 22.55
CA LEU A 175 10.34 -13.05 21.90
C LEU A 175 11.38 -12.10 22.49
N THR A 176 12.52 -12.65 22.87
CA THR A 176 13.73 -11.88 23.22
C THR A 176 14.67 -11.74 22.04
N VAL A 177 15.64 -10.83 22.13
CA VAL A 177 16.68 -10.63 21.09
C VAL A 177 17.38 -11.95 20.73
N ASP A 178 17.77 -12.74 21.75
CA ASP A 178 18.46 -14.03 21.55
C ASP A 178 17.56 -15.08 20.88
N GLN A 179 16.27 -15.03 21.13
CA GLN A 179 15.30 -15.93 20.51
C GLN A 179 15.04 -15.56 19.05
N VAL A 180 15.06 -14.27 18.70
CA VAL A 180 14.88 -13.80 17.32
C VAL A 180 15.94 -14.38 16.40
N SER A 181 17.19 -14.51 16.85
CA SER A 181 18.28 -15.11 16.05
C SER A 181 18.03 -16.58 15.65
N LYS A 182 17.10 -17.26 16.36
CA LYS A 182 16.75 -18.68 16.16
C LYS A 182 15.40 -18.88 15.46
N LEU A 183 14.78 -17.80 14.94
CA LEU A 183 13.50 -17.91 14.25
C LEU A 183 13.62 -18.73 12.97
N GLN A 184 12.77 -19.73 12.85
CA GLN A 184 12.64 -20.60 11.70
C GLN A 184 11.17 -20.84 11.34
N VAL A 185 10.90 -21.26 10.12
CA VAL A 185 9.54 -21.55 9.66
C VAL A 185 8.98 -22.76 10.43
N LYS A 186 7.92 -22.50 11.18
CA LYS A 186 7.11 -23.54 11.85
C LYS A 186 6.08 -24.14 10.89
N TRP A 187 5.42 -23.24 10.15
CA TRP A 187 4.44 -23.62 9.15
C TRP A 187 4.38 -22.58 8.02
N ALA A 188 3.93 -23.05 6.87
CA ALA A 188 3.60 -22.22 5.72
C ALA A 188 2.18 -22.53 5.26
N PHE A 189 1.45 -21.50 4.82
CA PHE A 189 0.11 -21.61 4.23
C PHE A 189 0.15 -21.03 2.81
N GLY A 190 -0.24 -21.83 1.82
CA GLY A 190 -0.22 -21.46 0.41
C GLY A 190 -1.54 -20.84 -0.04
N PHE A 191 -1.44 -19.87 -0.93
CA PHE A 191 -2.56 -19.24 -1.63
C PHE A 191 -2.49 -19.55 -3.13
N PRO A 192 -3.51 -19.25 -3.93
CA PRO A 192 -3.39 -19.33 -5.38
C PRO A 192 -2.16 -18.56 -5.90
N PRO A 193 -1.52 -18.98 -7.00
CA PRO A 193 -0.32 -18.33 -7.52
C PRO A 193 -0.49 -16.82 -7.73
N ASN A 194 0.59 -16.05 -7.50
CA ASN A 194 0.63 -14.59 -7.64
C ASN A 194 -0.38 -13.84 -6.75
N THR A 195 -0.70 -14.39 -5.59
CA THR A 195 -1.60 -13.76 -4.62
C THR A 195 -0.81 -12.92 -3.63
N THR A 196 -1.05 -11.61 -3.60
CA THR A 196 -0.56 -10.74 -2.53
C THR A 196 -1.49 -10.77 -1.32
N LEU A 197 -0.92 -10.59 -0.14
CA LEU A 197 -1.63 -10.70 1.13
C LEU A 197 -1.67 -9.37 1.87
N SER A 198 -2.77 -9.14 2.60
CA SER A 198 -2.85 -8.09 3.60
C SER A 198 -1.92 -8.38 4.79
N GLN A 199 -1.73 -7.40 5.67
CA GLN A 199 -1.06 -7.65 6.94
C GLN A 199 -1.85 -8.68 7.76
N PRO A 200 -1.20 -9.70 8.35
CA PRO A 200 -1.83 -10.60 9.30
C PRO A 200 -2.30 -9.85 10.55
N THR A 201 -3.57 -9.99 10.91
CA THR A 201 -4.12 -9.55 12.20
C THR A 201 -4.26 -10.77 13.09
N VAL A 202 -3.71 -10.72 14.29
CA VAL A 202 -3.68 -11.87 15.21
C VAL A 202 -4.47 -11.55 16.47
N VAL A 203 -5.59 -12.23 16.66
CA VAL A 203 -6.50 -12.02 17.82
C VAL A 203 -7.10 -13.35 18.24
N GLY A 204 -7.14 -13.64 19.54
CA GLY A 204 -7.75 -14.86 20.07
C GLY A 204 -7.14 -16.15 19.50
N GLY A 205 -5.83 -16.17 19.26
CA GLY A 205 -5.11 -17.31 18.68
C GLY A 205 -5.39 -17.54 17.17
N ARG A 206 -6.14 -16.66 16.51
CA ARG A 206 -6.41 -16.74 15.08
C ARG A 206 -5.74 -15.61 14.30
N ILE A 207 -5.29 -15.95 13.10
CA ILE A 207 -4.82 -14.99 12.11
C ILE A 207 -5.98 -14.69 11.16
N PHE A 208 -6.27 -13.40 10.96
CA PHE A 208 -7.17 -12.93 9.93
C PHE A 208 -6.34 -12.25 8.84
N VAL A 209 -6.46 -12.71 7.59
CA VAL A 209 -5.67 -12.19 6.47
C VAL A 209 -6.52 -12.15 5.20
N GLY A 210 -6.41 -11.06 4.46
CA GLY A 210 -7.03 -10.86 3.16
C GLY A 210 -6.07 -11.17 2.02
N SER A 211 -6.62 -11.36 0.83
CA SER A 211 -5.86 -11.62 -0.39
C SER A 211 -6.33 -10.74 -1.54
N SER A 212 -5.42 -10.45 -2.49
CA SER A 212 -5.75 -9.75 -3.73
C SER A 212 -6.81 -10.49 -4.57
N ARG A 213 -7.00 -11.80 -4.34
CA ARG A 213 -8.01 -12.63 -5.00
C ARG A 213 -9.35 -12.66 -4.27
N ALA A 214 -9.71 -11.58 -3.59
CA ALA A 214 -11.00 -11.39 -2.96
C ALA A 214 -11.35 -12.44 -1.90
N ARG A 215 -10.36 -13.05 -1.24
CA ARG A 215 -10.62 -13.98 -0.15
C ARG A 215 -10.11 -13.44 1.19
N VAL A 216 -10.84 -13.79 2.24
CA VAL A 216 -10.48 -13.57 3.63
C VAL A 216 -10.40 -14.93 4.32
N TYR A 217 -9.38 -15.10 5.12
CA TYR A 217 -9.07 -16.36 5.79
C TYR A 217 -8.97 -16.15 7.30
N SER A 218 -9.42 -17.16 8.06
CA SER A 218 -9.14 -17.32 9.49
C SER A 218 -8.32 -18.58 9.69
N ILE A 219 -7.08 -18.42 10.15
CA ILE A 219 -6.08 -19.46 10.26
C ILE A 219 -5.64 -19.56 11.72
N ASP A 220 -5.39 -20.77 12.22
CA ASP A 220 -4.84 -20.96 13.56
C ASP A 220 -3.39 -20.47 13.64
N ALA A 221 -3.10 -19.60 14.58
CA ALA A 221 -1.78 -18.97 14.66
C ALA A 221 -0.66 -19.96 15.01
N LYS A 222 -0.93 -21.02 15.78
CA LYS A 222 0.08 -21.98 16.23
C LYS A 222 0.37 -23.06 15.20
N THR A 223 -0.66 -23.52 14.47
CA THR A 223 -0.56 -24.72 13.63
C THR A 223 -0.64 -24.43 12.14
N GLY A 224 -1.19 -23.25 11.76
CA GLY A 224 -1.43 -22.89 10.37
C GLY A 224 -2.65 -23.58 9.75
N CYS A 225 -3.50 -24.29 10.53
CA CYS A 225 -4.72 -24.88 9.99
C CYS A 225 -5.79 -23.82 9.73
N LEU A 226 -6.71 -24.10 8.79
CA LEU A 226 -7.76 -23.17 8.35
C LEU A 226 -9.05 -23.40 9.14
N TYR A 227 -9.55 -22.37 9.82
CA TYR A 227 -10.88 -22.37 10.42
C TYR A 227 -11.96 -22.13 9.35
N TRP A 228 -11.86 -21.01 8.63
CA TRP A 228 -12.79 -20.64 7.57
C TRP A 228 -12.13 -19.75 6.52
N SER A 229 -12.69 -19.75 5.33
CA SER A 229 -12.42 -18.76 4.30
C SER A 229 -13.72 -18.30 3.64
N ILE A 230 -13.78 -17.03 3.28
CA ILE A 230 -14.93 -16.39 2.62
C ILE A 230 -14.47 -15.62 1.39
N LYS A 231 -15.39 -15.39 0.45
CA LYS A 231 -15.18 -14.55 -0.71
C LYS A 231 -15.76 -13.16 -0.45
N ALA A 232 -14.93 -12.11 -0.61
CA ALA A 232 -15.34 -10.72 -0.65
C ALA A 232 -15.73 -10.33 -2.10
N PRO A 233 -16.41 -9.20 -2.32
CA PRO A 233 -16.70 -8.70 -3.67
C PRO A 233 -15.47 -8.38 -4.51
N ALA A 234 -14.38 -7.90 -3.88
CA ALA A 234 -13.13 -7.55 -4.53
C ALA A 234 -11.94 -7.90 -3.64
N GLY A 235 -10.72 -7.75 -4.17
CA GLY A 235 -9.47 -8.00 -3.45
C GLY A 235 -9.40 -7.27 -2.12
N VAL A 236 -8.80 -7.90 -1.10
CA VAL A 236 -8.67 -7.35 0.25
C VAL A 236 -7.19 -7.12 0.53
N ARG A 237 -6.79 -5.83 0.57
CA ARG A 237 -5.41 -5.39 0.83
C ARG A 237 -5.23 -4.87 2.26
N THR A 238 -6.31 -4.45 2.90
CA THR A 238 -6.27 -3.80 4.22
C THR A 238 -5.90 -4.78 5.32
N ALA A 239 -5.16 -4.34 6.34
CA ALA A 239 -5.16 -5.05 7.63
C ALA A 239 -6.58 -5.07 8.19
N MET A 240 -6.88 -6.04 9.03
CA MET A 240 -8.22 -6.21 9.59
C MET A 240 -8.25 -5.78 11.05
N THR A 241 -9.39 -5.30 11.50
CA THR A 241 -9.63 -4.99 12.91
C THR A 241 -10.69 -5.93 13.46
N VAL A 242 -10.43 -6.49 14.63
CA VAL A 242 -11.38 -7.36 15.35
C VAL A 242 -11.95 -6.61 16.54
N GLY A 243 -13.26 -6.66 16.71
CA GLY A 243 -13.92 -6.05 17.86
C GLY A 243 -15.31 -6.58 18.14
N ALA A 244 -15.84 -6.23 19.31
CA ALA A 244 -17.18 -6.61 19.71
C ALA A 244 -18.26 -5.94 18.82
N ILE A 245 -19.32 -6.67 18.55
CA ILE A 245 -20.53 -6.12 17.92
C ILE A 245 -21.39 -5.54 19.03
N PRO A 246 -21.61 -4.21 19.04
CA PRO A 246 -22.40 -3.58 20.08
C PRO A 246 -23.82 -4.16 20.18
N GLY A 247 -24.31 -4.28 21.41
CA GLY A 247 -25.70 -4.70 21.68
C GLY A 247 -25.98 -6.20 21.54
N THR A 248 -24.95 -7.05 21.35
CA THR A 248 -25.13 -8.51 21.32
C THR A 248 -24.96 -9.14 22.71
N ASN A 249 -25.85 -10.08 23.04
CA ASN A 249 -25.78 -10.88 24.26
C ASN A 249 -26.17 -12.35 23.95
N PRO A 250 -25.27 -13.33 24.07
CA PRO A 250 -23.85 -13.18 24.47
C PRO A 250 -23.04 -12.33 23.47
N PRO A 251 -21.88 -11.78 23.90
CA PRO A 251 -21.05 -10.96 23.03
C PRO A 251 -20.62 -11.70 21.75
N ARG A 252 -20.86 -11.07 20.60
CA ARG A 252 -20.33 -11.52 19.30
C ARG A 252 -19.21 -10.57 18.86
N TYR A 253 -18.31 -11.11 18.06
CA TYR A 253 -17.16 -10.36 17.58
C TYR A 253 -17.12 -10.37 16.04
N ALA A 254 -16.75 -9.25 15.46
CA ALA A 254 -16.60 -9.12 14.03
C ALA A 254 -15.14 -8.89 13.64
N VAL A 255 -14.81 -9.33 12.43
CA VAL A 255 -13.65 -8.90 11.67
C VAL A 255 -14.11 -7.82 10.71
N PHE A 256 -13.53 -6.63 10.81
CA PHE A 256 -13.80 -5.49 9.96
C PHE A 256 -12.66 -5.30 8.96
N PHE A 257 -12.99 -5.07 7.68
CA PHE A 257 -12.01 -4.85 6.62
C PHE A 257 -12.60 -4.07 5.46
N GLY A 258 -11.75 -3.54 4.60
CA GLY A 258 -12.12 -2.92 3.34
C GLY A 258 -11.73 -3.74 2.12
N ASP A 259 -12.34 -3.45 0.96
CA ASP A 259 -12.01 -4.10 -0.30
C ASP A 259 -11.66 -3.10 -1.42
N LEU A 260 -11.09 -3.62 -2.50
CA LEU A 260 -10.68 -2.84 -3.67
C LEU A 260 -11.86 -2.42 -4.58
N ALA A 261 -13.11 -2.60 -4.16
CA ALA A 261 -14.30 -2.01 -4.76
C ALA A 261 -14.96 -0.99 -3.83
N ALA A 262 -14.21 -0.44 -2.90
CA ALA A 262 -14.65 0.60 -1.95
C ALA A 262 -15.81 0.16 -1.04
N HIS A 263 -15.85 -1.11 -0.63
CA HIS A 263 -16.76 -1.55 0.41
C HIS A 263 -16.04 -1.74 1.73
N ALA A 264 -16.72 -1.39 2.82
CA ALA A 264 -16.39 -1.84 4.16
C ALA A 264 -17.27 -3.05 4.54
N HIS A 265 -16.69 -3.98 5.27
CA HIS A 265 -17.33 -5.24 5.65
C HIS A 265 -17.22 -5.50 7.15
N ALA A 266 -18.23 -6.19 7.69
CA ALA A 266 -18.14 -6.91 8.95
C ALA A 266 -18.55 -8.37 8.74
N VAL A 267 -17.72 -9.29 9.23
CA VAL A 267 -18.01 -10.71 9.24
C VAL A 267 -17.82 -11.26 10.64
N ASP A 268 -18.58 -12.28 11.01
CA ASP A 268 -18.45 -12.93 12.32
C ASP A 268 -17.05 -13.55 12.46
N ALA A 269 -16.31 -13.19 13.50
CA ALA A 269 -14.92 -13.60 13.67
C ALA A 269 -14.77 -15.12 13.86
N ARG A 270 -15.79 -15.80 14.41
CA ARG A 270 -15.77 -17.23 14.64
C ARG A 270 -16.10 -18.03 13.39
N THR A 271 -17.10 -17.59 12.60
CA THR A 271 -17.67 -18.37 11.49
C THR A 271 -17.35 -17.84 10.10
N GLY A 272 -16.96 -16.56 9.98
CA GLY A 272 -16.81 -15.87 8.70
C GLY A 272 -18.16 -15.42 8.09
N GLU A 273 -19.28 -15.64 8.76
CA GLU A 273 -20.61 -15.24 8.26
C GLU A 273 -20.69 -13.71 8.12
N ARG A 274 -21.22 -13.24 6.99
CA ARG A 274 -21.36 -11.82 6.71
C ARG A 274 -22.41 -11.19 7.63
N ILE A 275 -22.03 -10.11 8.32
CA ILE A 275 -22.93 -9.32 9.16
C ILE A 275 -23.49 -8.16 8.34
N TRP A 276 -22.61 -7.35 7.76
CA TRP A 276 -22.99 -6.26 6.86
C TRP A 276 -21.90 -5.96 5.84
N THR A 277 -22.29 -5.27 4.76
CA THR A 277 -21.40 -4.69 3.74
C THR A 277 -21.92 -3.31 3.38
N THR A 278 -21.05 -2.30 3.35
CA THR A 278 -21.40 -0.92 3.05
C THR A 278 -20.51 -0.39 1.93
N LEU A 279 -21.14 0.10 0.85
CA LEU A 279 -20.43 0.83 -0.22
C LEU A 279 -20.07 2.23 0.29
N LEU A 280 -18.77 2.56 0.30
CA LEU A 280 -18.24 3.82 0.80
C LEU A 280 -18.30 4.94 -0.26
N ASP A 281 -18.08 4.58 -1.52
CA ASP A 281 -18.10 5.52 -2.64
C ASP A 281 -18.52 4.82 -3.94
N LYS A 282 -19.22 5.56 -4.82
CA LYS A 282 -19.67 5.07 -6.13
C LYS A 282 -18.69 5.39 -7.26
N HIS A 283 -17.60 6.10 -6.96
CA HIS A 283 -16.61 6.43 -7.97
C HIS A 283 -15.94 5.16 -8.50
N VAL A 284 -15.85 5.01 -9.82
CA VAL A 284 -15.33 3.78 -10.47
C VAL A 284 -13.92 3.40 -10.03
N ALA A 285 -13.10 4.40 -9.74
CA ALA A 285 -11.72 4.20 -9.30
C ALA A 285 -11.56 4.12 -7.79
N ALA A 286 -12.62 4.34 -6.99
CA ALA A 286 -12.51 4.30 -5.53
C ALA A 286 -12.08 2.93 -5.01
N ARG A 287 -11.18 2.91 -4.04
CA ARG A 287 -10.60 1.71 -3.44
C ARG A 287 -10.38 1.91 -1.94
N ASP A 288 -10.65 0.89 -1.15
CA ASP A 288 -10.20 0.86 0.24
C ASP A 288 -8.87 0.10 0.31
N THR A 289 -7.78 0.85 0.51
CA THR A 289 -6.41 0.33 0.58
C THR A 289 -5.76 0.53 1.94
N GLY A 290 -6.30 1.43 2.76
CA GLY A 290 -5.92 1.64 4.15
C GLY A 290 -6.68 0.75 5.11
N ALA A 291 -6.11 0.44 6.26
CA ALA A 291 -6.79 -0.40 7.24
C ALA A 291 -7.85 0.39 8.02
N PRO A 292 -9.07 -0.14 8.18
CA PRO A 292 -10.08 0.48 9.04
C PRO A 292 -9.69 0.36 10.51
N VAL A 293 -10.10 1.33 11.31
CA VAL A 293 -9.84 1.37 12.76
C VAL A 293 -11.15 1.40 13.54
N LEU A 294 -11.29 0.50 14.50
CA LEU A 294 -12.45 0.45 15.40
C LEU A 294 -12.15 1.19 16.69
N TYR A 295 -13.01 2.15 17.03
CA TYR A 295 -12.99 2.84 18.33
C TYR A 295 -14.41 3.25 18.76
N GLU A 296 -14.79 3.00 19.98
CA GLU A 296 -16.09 3.36 20.60
C GLU A 296 -17.30 3.03 19.70
N ASN A 297 -17.41 1.79 19.25
CA ASN A 297 -18.52 1.33 18.41
C ASN A 297 -18.59 2.00 17.03
N ARG A 298 -17.55 2.70 16.59
CA ARG A 298 -17.42 3.30 15.27
C ARG A 298 -16.25 2.69 14.53
N LEU A 299 -16.49 2.38 13.27
CA LEU A 299 -15.45 1.97 12.33
C LEU A 299 -15.06 3.17 11.49
N TYR A 300 -13.80 3.60 11.58
CA TYR A 300 -13.25 4.68 10.78
C TYR A 300 -12.54 4.07 9.58
N VAL A 301 -13.02 4.39 8.39
CA VAL A 301 -12.57 3.76 7.13
C VAL A 301 -11.98 4.83 6.23
N PRO A 302 -10.69 4.73 5.88
CA PRO A 302 -10.04 5.62 4.91
C PRO A 302 -10.41 5.20 3.49
N LEU A 303 -10.33 6.13 2.53
CA LEU A 303 -10.63 5.83 1.13
C LEU A 303 -9.64 6.51 0.20
N SER A 304 -9.10 5.72 -0.72
CA SER A 304 -8.22 6.12 -1.82
C SER A 304 -8.79 5.67 -3.17
N SER A 305 -8.01 5.81 -4.23
CA SER A 305 -8.42 5.34 -5.56
C SER A 305 -7.25 4.91 -6.42
N PHE A 306 -7.59 4.29 -7.56
CA PHE A 306 -6.66 4.08 -8.67
C PHE A 306 -6.91 5.08 -9.83
N GLU A 307 -7.54 6.22 -9.56
CA GLU A 307 -7.78 7.24 -10.60
C GLU A 307 -6.47 7.81 -11.13
N GLU A 308 -5.45 7.90 -10.31
CA GLU A 308 -4.09 8.23 -10.70
C GLU A 308 -3.57 7.35 -11.84
N LEU A 309 -3.81 6.02 -11.77
CA LEU A 309 -3.45 5.08 -12.83
C LEU A 309 -4.34 5.25 -14.07
N ILE A 310 -5.66 5.41 -13.87
CA ILE A 310 -6.63 5.55 -14.95
C ILE A 310 -6.43 6.87 -15.70
N GLY A 311 -5.93 7.89 -15.02
CA GLY A 311 -5.57 9.17 -15.61
C GLY A 311 -4.60 9.08 -16.79
N SER A 312 -3.84 7.98 -16.91
CA SER A 312 -2.98 7.71 -18.06
C SER A 312 -3.75 7.47 -19.38
N ASP A 313 -5.02 7.06 -19.31
CA ASP A 313 -5.87 6.89 -20.49
C ASP A 313 -6.35 8.25 -21.01
N ALA A 314 -5.91 8.62 -22.20
CA ALA A 314 -6.24 9.90 -22.81
C ALA A 314 -7.73 10.09 -23.10
N SER A 315 -8.52 9.02 -23.17
CA SER A 315 -9.97 9.05 -23.34
C SER A 315 -10.73 9.23 -22.02
N TYR A 316 -10.06 9.08 -20.87
CA TYR A 316 -10.66 9.21 -19.56
C TYR A 316 -10.87 10.68 -19.18
N GLN A 317 -12.08 11.02 -18.69
CA GLN A 317 -12.39 12.36 -18.19
C GLN A 317 -11.76 12.56 -16.80
N CYS A 318 -10.46 12.80 -16.80
CA CYS A 318 -9.66 12.94 -15.57
C CYS A 318 -9.83 14.33 -14.94
N CYS A 319 -9.90 14.48 -13.61
CA CYS A 319 -10.08 13.47 -12.60
C CYS A 319 -11.12 13.99 -11.59
N THR A 320 -11.86 13.11 -10.96
CA THR A 320 -13.02 13.51 -10.14
C THR A 320 -13.06 12.86 -8.76
N PHE A 321 -12.19 11.92 -8.46
CA PHE A 321 -12.11 11.29 -7.15
C PHE A 321 -11.61 12.28 -6.09
N ARG A 322 -12.11 12.13 -4.88
CA ARG A 322 -11.61 12.82 -3.69
C ARG A 322 -11.42 11.83 -2.56
N GLY A 323 -10.23 11.82 -1.97
CA GLY A 323 -9.95 11.06 -0.77
C GLY A 323 -10.94 11.37 0.35
N SER A 324 -11.18 10.43 1.22
CA SER A 324 -12.10 10.65 2.35
C SER A 324 -11.82 9.72 3.52
N VAL A 325 -12.34 10.11 4.69
CA VAL A 325 -12.50 9.22 5.84
C VAL A 325 -13.98 9.14 6.17
N SER A 326 -14.49 7.94 6.40
CA SER A 326 -15.88 7.69 6.80
C SER A 326 -15.92 7.08 8.20
N ALA A 327 -16.87 7.50 9.04
CA ALA A 327 -17.21 6.79 10.27
C ALA A 327 -18.51 6.02 10.04
N LEU A 328 -18.46 4.72 10.32
CA LEU A 328 -19.61 3.82 10.27
C LEU A 328 -19.98 3.35 11.67
N ASP A 329 -21.26 3.10 11.90
CA ASP A 329 -21.72 2.36 13.06
C ASP A 329 -21.25 0.90 12.95
N ALA A 330 -20.49 0.43 13.92
CA ALA A 330 -19.85 -0.88 13.86
C ALA A 330 -20.83 -2.06 13.87
N ALA A 331 -22.02 -1.90 14.46
CA ALA A 331 -23.03 -2.95 14.50
C ALA A 331 -23.79 -3.10 13.17
N THR A 332 -24.03 -1.99 12.47
CA THR A 332 -24.97 -1.95 11.34
C THR A 332 -24.32 -1.57 10.00
N GLY A 333 -23.09 -1.05 10.03
CA GLY A 333 -22.42 -0.51 8.84
C GLY A 333 -23.01 0.81 8.35
N LYS A 334 -23.95 1.43 9.07
CA LYS A 334 -24.55 2.71 8.66
C LYS A 334 -23.54 3.84 8.73
N LEU A 335 -23.53 4.68 7.69
CA LEU A 335 -22.71 5.88 7.65
C LEU A 335 -23.16 6.88 8.73
N ILE A 336 -22.25 7.29 9.60
CA ILE A 336 -22.44 8.34 10.60
C ILE A 336 -22.01 9.68 10.01
N TRP A 337 -20.79 9.73 9.48
CA TRP A 337 -20.28 10.90 8.75
C TRP A 337 -19.21 10.47 7.71
N LYS A 338 -19.06 11.28 6.67
CA LYS A 338 -17.99 11.16 5.66
C LYS A 338 -17.38 12.54 5.43
N THR A 339 -16.06 12.61 5.54
CA THR A 339 -15.29 13.84 5.32
C THR A 339 -14.34 13.63 4.14
N TYR A 340 -14.51 14.46 3.11
CA TYR A 340 -13.61 14.51 1.98
C TYR A 340 -12.35 15.30 2.36
N THR A 341 -11.18 14.80 1.96
CA THR A 341 -9.89 15.50 2.12
C THR A 341 -9.88 16.80 1.32
N ILE A 342 -10.44 16.80 0.11
CA ILE A 342 -10.67 17.98 -0.71
C ILE A 342 -12.13 18.39 -0.57
N ALA A 343 -12.39 19.53 0.07
CA ALA A 343 -13.76 19.99 0.33
C ALA A 343 -14.51 20.39 -0.96
N GLN A 344 -13.82 20.98 -1.93
CA GLN A 344 -14.41 21.38 -3.19
C GLN A 344 -14.78 20.17 -4.06
N LYS A 345 -15.97 20.23 -4.66
CA LYS A 345 -16.34 19.24 -5.68
C LYS A 345 -15.57 19.53 -6.98
N PRO A 346 -15.13 18.50 -7.70
CA PRO A 346 -14.52 18.69 -9.01
C PRO A 346 -15.43 19.46 -9.97
N LYS A 347 -14.82 20.31 -10.78
CA LYS A 347 -15.47 21.10 -11.83
C LYS A 347 -14.70 20.95 -13.13
N PRO A 348 -15.30 21.22 -14.28
CA PRO A 348 -14.55 21.29 -15.55
C PRO A 348 -13.41 22.30 -15.46
N THR A 349 -12.19 21.86 -15.82
CA THR A 349 -10.98 22.71 -15.79
C THR A 349 -10.45 23.02 -17.18
N GLY A 350 -10.80 22.21 -18.18
CA GLY A 350 -10.33 22.35 -19.56
C GLY A 350 -10.56 21.10 -20.35
N LYS A 351 -9.87 20.99 -21.48
CA LYS A 351 -9.87 19.79 -22.32
C LYS A 351 -8.43 19.37 -22.60
N ASN A 352 -8.20 18.08 -22.67
CA ASN A 352 -6.92 17.55 -23.09
C ASN A 352 -6.70 17.70 -24.62
N LYS A 353 -5.53 17.30 -25.13
CA LYS A 353 -5.18 17.40 -26.56
C LYS A 353 -6.11 16.62 -27.50
N GLN A 354 -6.87 15.65 -26.97
CA GLN A 354 -7.87 14.89 -27.74
C GLN A 354 -9.29 15.47 -27.62
N GLY A 355 -9.46 16.61 -26.94
CA GLY A 355 -10.75 17.25 -26.73
C GLY A 355 -11.57 16.66 -25.58
N VAL A 356 -11.03 15.71 -24.81
CA VAL A 356 -11.69 15.09 -23.66
C VAL A 356 -11.70 16.05 -22.48
N GLN A 357 -12.85 16.16 -21.80
CA GLN A 357 -13.04 17.06 -20.66
C GLN A 357 -12.16 16.66 -19.46
N LEU A 358 -11.41 17.64 -18.92
CA LEU A 358 -10.65 17.52 -17.68
C LEU A 358 -11.44 18.13 -16.51
N TRP A 359 -11.24 17.58 -15.32
CA TRP A 359 -11.94 17.95 -14.11
C TRP A 359 -10.95 18.14 -12.95
N GLY A 360 -11.34 18.93 -11.95
CA GLY A 360 -10.60 19.11 -10.70
C GLY A 360 -11.25 20.09 -9.73
N PRO A 361 -10.72 20.19 -8.50
CA PRO A 361 -9.61 19.43 -7.93
C PRO A 361 -9.98 17.98 -7.64
N SER A 362 -9.00 17.07 -7.67
CA SER A 362 -9.17 15.66 -7.36
C SER A 362 -7.91 15.08 -6.68
N GLY A 363 -8.00 13.86 -6.13
CA GLY A 363 -6.92 13.19 -5.45
C GLY A 363 -6.98 13.28 -3.93
N ALA A 364 -5.84 13.51 -3.30
CA ALA A 364 -5.64 13.53 -1.84
C ALA A 364 -6.21 12.27 -1.16
N GLY A 365 -5.92 11.11 -1.73
CA GLY A 365 -6.37 9.81 -1.25
C GLY A 365 -5.87 9.51 0.15
N VAL A 366 -6.67 8.82 0.97
CA VAL A 366 -6.24 8.30 2.28
C VAL A 366 -6.05 6.81 2.13
N TRP A 367 -4.80 6.37 1.96
CA TRP A 367 -4.47 4.97 1.69
C TRP A 367 -3.68 4.27 2.81
N SER A 368 -3.57 4.93 3.96
CA SER A 368 -3.02 4.47 5.22
C SER A 368 -4.10 4.33 6.29
N ALA A 369 -3.82 3.60 7.38
CA ALA A 369 -4.72 3.48 8.51
C ALA A 369 -4.81 4.81 9.30
N PRO A 370 -6.01 5.29 9.64
CA PRO A 370 -6.15 6.44 10.54
C PRO A 370 -5.56 6.16 11.92
N THR A 371 -5.01 7.20 12.55
CA THR A 371 -4.53 7.15 13.93
C THR A 371 -5.56 7.82 14.84
N ILE A 372 -5.88 7.19 15.94
CA ILE A 372 -6.88 7.70 16.89
C ILE A 372 -6.20 8.22 18.15
N ASP A 373 -6.55 9.43 18.52
CA ASP A 373 -6.24 10.04 19.80
C ASP A 373 -7.50 10.08 20.68
N PRO A 374 -7.69 9.11 21.56
CA PRO A 374 -8.87 9.05 22.42
C PRO A 374 -8.93 10.20 23.40
N GLN A 375 -7.78 10.67 23.88
CA GLN A 375 -7.69 11.70 24.91
C GLN A 375 -8.21 13.05 24.42
N HIS A 376 -7.89 13.40 23.17
CA HIS A 376 -8.30 14.68 22.58
C HIS A 376 -9.52 14.54 21.64
N GLY A 377 -10.01 13.32 21.41
CA GLY A 377 -11.13 13.05 20.49
C GLY A 377 -10.81 13.38 19.04
N VAL A 378 -9.58 13.10 18.61
CA VAL A 378 -9.05 13.43 17.27
C VAL A 378 -8.68 12.17 16.50
N LEU A 379 -8.93 12.20 15.21
CA LEU A 379 -8.43 11.25 14.23
C LEU A 379 -7.40 11.95 13.34
N TYR A 380 -6.22 11.36 13.21
CA TYR A 380 -5.21 11.81 12.25
C TYR A 380 -5.18 10.87 11.05
N ALA A 381 -5.11 11.46 9.85
CA ALA A 381 -4.93 10.74 8.60
C ALA A 381 -3.84 11.41 7.76
N THR A 382 -3.17 10.62 6.95
CA THR A 382 -2.18 11.08 5.97
C THR A 382 -2.76 10.99 4.57
N THR A 383 -2.42 11.93 3.70
CA THR A 383 -2.98 12.02 2.35
C THR A 383 -1.90 11.87 1.29
N GLY A 384 -2.30 11.37 0.13
CA GLY A 384 -1.50 11.41 -1.07
C GLY A 384 -1.67 12.74 -1.84
N ASP A 385 -1.11 12.76 -3.03
CA ASP A 385 -1.07 13.89 -3.95
C ASP A 385 -2.44 14.26 -4.54
N ASN A 386 -2.49 15.34 -5.33
CA ASN A 386 -3.63 15.60 -6.21
C ASN A 386 -3.45 14.86 -7.54
N TYR A 387 -4.56 14.52 -8.22
CA TYR A 387 -4.51 13.90 -9.56
C TYR A 387 -4.75 14.89 -10.68
N SER A 388 -5.24 16.11 -10.37
CA SER A 388 -5.56 17.15 -11.34
C SER A 388 -5.55 18.53 -10.73
N ASP A 389 -5.45 19.57 -11.59
CA ASP A 389 -5.58 20.97 -11.23
C ASP A 389 -7.02 21.38 -10.86
N PRO A 390 -7.19 22.40 -10.01
CA PRO A 390 -6.13 23.08 -9.23
C PRO A 390 -5.70 22.24 -8.04
N PRO A 391 -4.41 22.33 -7.62
CA PRO A 391 -3.92 21.59 -6.46
C PRO A 391 -4.59 22.08 -5.17
N SER A 392 -4.91 21.14 -4.28
CA SER A 392 -5.50 21.41 -2.97
C SER A 392 -4.41 21.72 -1.93
N LYS A 393 -4.84 22.18 -0.75
CA LYS A 393 -3.96 22.38 0.42
C LYS A 393 -3.99 21.20 1.39
N THR A 394 -4.60 20.11 0.99
CA THR A 394 -4.83 18.93 1.82
C THR A 394 -4.29 17.64 1.17
N SER A 395 -3.57 17.79 0.05
CA SER A 395 -2.72 16.72 -0.50
C SER A 395 -1.36 16.72 0.18
N ASP A 396 -0.67 15.60 0.19
CA ASP A 396 0.66 15.44 0.79
C ASP A 396 0.72 16.01 2.21
N ALA A 397 -0.29 15.66 2.99
CA ALA A 397 -0.57 16.31 4.25
C ALA A 397 -0.86 15.32 5.39
N VAL A 398 -0.67 15.81 6.61
CA VAL A 398 -1.31 15.24 7.78
C VAL A 398 -2.54 16.07 8.09
N VAL A 399 -3.70 15.42 8.23
CA VAL A 399 -4.98 16.05 8.54
C VAL A 399 -5.52 15.54 9.87
N ALA A 400 -6.14 16.44 10.66
CA ALA A 400 -6.80 16.10 11.91
C ALA A 400 -8.30 16.30 11.80
N LEU A 401 -9.05 15.28 12.17
CA LEU A 401 -10.52 15.28 12.15
C LEU A 401 -11.07 15.07 13.56
N ASN A 402 -12.16 15.76 13.87
CA ASN A 402 -12.91 15.49 15.10
C ASN A 402 -13.58 14.10 15.03
N LEU A 403 -13.32 13.21 15.97
CA LEU A 403 -13.82 11.83 15.99
C LEU A 403 -15.36 11.75 15.94
N LYS A 404 -16.07 12.65 16.62
CA LYS A 404 -17.53 12.58 16.69
C LYS A 404 -18.21 13.07 15.42
N THR A 405 -17.67 14.14 14.82
CA THR A 405 -18.36 14.91 13.77
C THR A 405 -17.71 14.79 12.40
N GLY A 406 -16.49 14.28 12.31
CA GLY A 406 -15.69 14.27 11.08
C GLY A 406 -15.18 15.67 10.65
N LYS A 407 -15.49 16.74 11.40
CA LYS A 407 -15.03 18.09 11.04
C LYS A 407 -13.51 18.16 11.01
N MET A 408 -12.93 18.63 9.91
CA MET A 408 -11.50 18.90 9.81
C MET A 408 -11.12 20.02 10.80
N LEU A 409 -10.17 19.74 11.68
CA LEU A 409 -9.69 20.65 12.70
C LEU A 409 -8.50 21.46 12.18
N TRP A 410 -7.58 20.78 11.52
CA TRP A 410 -6.41 21.37 10.86
C TRP A 410 -5.86 20.42 9.77
N SER A 411 -5.02 20.97 8.91
CA SER A 411 -4.17 20.23 7.97
C SER A 411 -2.80 20.88 7.91
N HIS A 412 -1.75 20.06 7.79
CA HIS A 412 -0.39 20.51 7.54
C HIS A 412 0.11 19.84 6.26
N GLN A 413 0.32 20.63 5.20
CA GLN A 413 0.79 20.18 3.90
C GLN A 413 2.31 20.29 3.82
N PHE A 414 2.98 19.24 3.33
CA PHE A 414 4.44 19.19 3.22
C PHE A 414 4.94 19.43 1.79
N THR A 415 4.20 18.95 0.78
CA THR A 415 4.52 19.19 -0.62
C THR A 415 3.39 19.99 -1.27
N ALA A 416 3.61 21.28 -1.46
CA ALA A 416 2.63 22.14 -2.08
C ALA A 416 2.66 22.01 -3.61
N LYS A 417 1.48 22.09 -4.25
CA LYS A 417 1.33 22.01 -5.72
C LYS A 417 1.83 20.68 -6.31
N ASP A 418 1.76 19.60 -5.55
CA ASP A 418 1.99 18.27 -6.06
C ASP A 418 0.68 17.77 -6.67
N ALA A 419 0.65 17.67 -7.99
CA ALA A 419 -0.45 17.06 -8.73
C ALA A 419 0.15 16.10 -9.76
N PHE A 420 -0.10 14.83 -9.58
CA PHE A 420 0.47 13.79 -10.42
C PHE A 420 -0.59 12.74 -10.80
N ASN A 421 -0.47 12.21 -11.98
CA ASN A 421 -1.08 10.96 -12.41
C ASN A 421 -0.18 10.30 -13.45
N LEU A 422 -0.40 9.02 -13.79
CA LEU A 422 0.51 8.30 -14.68
C LEU A 422 0.59 8.85 -16.12
N ALA A 423 -0.26 9.80 -16.50
CA ALA A 423 -0.07 10.55 -17.75
C ALA A 423 1.15 11.49 -17.69
N CYS A 424 1.71 11.75 -16.52
CA CYS A 424 2.90 12.57 -16.31
C CYS A 424 4.22 11.81 -16.56
N THR A 425 4.14 10.50 -16.81
CA THR A 425 5.33 9.74 -17.21
C THR A 425 5.80 10.14 -18.60
N PRO A 426 7.10 10.02 -18.94
CA PRO A 426 7.67 10.59 -20.17
C PRO A 426 7.03 10.13 -21.48
N SER A 427 6.34 9.00 -21.49
CA SER A 427 5.70 8.43 -22.68
C SER A 427 4.22 8.81 -22.87
N ILE A 428 3.58 9.42 -21.87
CA ILE A 428 2.14 9.71 -21.87
C ILE A 428 1.96 11.13 -21.30
N SER A 429 1.41 12.07 -22.02
CA SER A 429 1.37 13.47 -21.57
C SER A 429 0.01 14.16 -21.70
N THR A 430 -1.08 13.41 -22.00
CA THR A 430 -2.34 14.02 -22.42
C THR A 430 -3.20 14.53 -21.26
N ASN A 431 -3.24 13.83 -20.12
CA ASN A 431 -4.01 14.19 -18.93
C ASN A 431 -3.13 14.66 -17.75
N CYS A 432 -1.82 14.87 -17.98
CA CYS A 432 -0.94 15.36 -16.93
C CYS A 432 -1.31 16.81 -16.58
N PRO A 433 -1.53 17.13 -15.30
CA PRO A 433 -1.86 18.48 -14.86
C PRO A 433 -0.70 19.46 -15.08
N GLU A 434 -1.02 20.75 -15.19
CA GLU A 434 0.00 21.82 -15.30
C GLU A 434 0.86 21.94 -14.03
N SER A 435 0.23 21.71 -12.85
CA SER A 435 0.92 21.65 -11.54
C SER A 435 1.61 20.31 -11.32
N ASN A 436 2.16 19.68 -12.38
CA ASN A 436 2.84 18.41 -12.27
C ASN A 436 3.92 18.43 -11.20
N GLY A 437 3.80 17.55 -10.22
CA GLY A 437 4.68 17.42 -9.07
C GLY A 437 5.41 16.06 -9.03
N PRO A 438 6.17 15.84 -7.97
CA PRO A 438 7.04 14.65 -7.84
C PRO A 438 6.36 13.40 -7.28
N ASP A 439 5.05 13.40 -6.99
CA ASP A 439 4.30 12.31 -6.35
C ASP A 439 4.91 11.92 -4.98
N LEU A 440 4.86 12.85 -4.04
CA LEU A 440 5.45 12.67 -2.71
C LEU A 440 4.40 12.37 -1.62
N ASP A 441 3.59 11.39 -1.85
CA ASP A 441 2.55 10.91 -0.93
C ASP A 441 3.05 10.59 0.48
N PHE A 442 2.14 10.67 1.45
CA PHE A 442 2.24 9.91 2.68
C PHE A 442 1.59 8.53 2.52
N GLY A 443 2.39 7.51 2.25
CA GLY A 443 1.93 6.12 2.16
C GLY A 443 1.74 5.43 3.51
N SER A 444 2.19 6.06 4.59
CA SER A 444 2.19 5.52 5.94
C SER A 444 1.26 6.25 6.88
N SER A 445 0.76 5.55 7.89
CA SER A 445 0.02 6.17 9.00
C SER A 445 0.92 7.09 9.82
N ALA A 446 0.37 8.20 10.29
CA ALA A 446 1.04 8.97 11.33
C ALA A 446 1.07 8.17 12.63
N ILE A 447 2.19 8.16 13.33
CA ILE A 447 2.36 7.50 14.63
C ILE A 447 2.21 8.54 15.75
N LEU A 448 1.28 8.32 16.68
CA LEU A 448 1.11 9.18 17.83
C LEU A 448 1.92 8.63 19.01
N ARG A 449 2.81 9.46 19.58
CA ARG A 449 3.58 9.10 20.78
C ARG A 449 3.52 10.21 21.82
N THR A 450 3.67 9.81 23.08
CA THR A 450 3.87 10.74 24.20
C THR A 450 5.32 10.65 24.65
N LEU A 451 6.03 11.75 24.57
CA LEU A 451 7.42 11.85 25.01
C LEU A 451 7.54 11.79 26.54
N PRO A 452 8.71 11.47 27.11
CA PRO A 452 8.91 11.40 28.54
C PRO A 452 8.59 12.70 29.31
N ASN A 453 8.62 13.85 28.63
CA ASN A 453 8.24 15.15 29.16
C ASN A 453 6.72 15.45 29.09
N GLY A 454 5.91 14.48 28.69
CA GLY A 454 4.46 14.58 28.55
C GLY A 454 3.97 15.24 27.27
N LYS A 455 4.84 15.74 26.39
CA LYS A 455 4.46 16.31 25.09
C LYS A 455 4.06 15.20 24.10
N HIS A 456 3.06 15.48 23.29
CA HIS A 456 2.66 14.60 22.20
C HIS A 456 3.47 14.92 20.93
N VAL A 457 3.71 13.89 20.14
CA VAL A 457 4.36 14.00 18.83
C VAL A 457 3.68 13.06 17.84
N LEU A 458 3.44 13.56 16.62
CA LEU A 458 3.04 12.76 15.47
C LEU A 458 4.25 12.56 14.56
N ILE A 459 4.58 11.31 14.27
CA ILE A 459 5.67 10.94 13.34
C ILE A 459 5.05 10.45 12.04
N ALA A 460 5.44 11.02 10.92
CA ALA A 460 4.96 10.63 9.59
C ALA A 460 6.12 10.48 8.60
N GLY A 461 6.17 9.34 7.92
CA GLY A 461 7.15 9.10 6.84
C GLY A 461 6.53 9.41 5.48
N GLN A 462 7.27 10.08 4.60
CA GLN A 462 6.82 10.52 3.28
C GLN A 462 7.66 9.90 2.16
N LYS A 463 7.06 9.73 0.98
CA LYS A 463 7.79 9.32 -0.26
C LYS A 463 8.95 10.25 -0.60
N SER A 464 8.99 11.48 -0.09
CA SER A 464 10.11 12.40 -0.22
C SER A 464 11.42 11.91 0.41
N GLY A 465 11.40 10.82 1.15
CA GLY A 465 12.53 10.34 1.95
C GLY A 465 12.72 11.11 3.25
N VAL A 466 11.74 11.88 3.67
CA VAL A 466 11.75 12.63 4.92
C VAL A 466 10.83 11.99 5.94
N VAL A 467 11.31 11.92 7.18
CA VAL A 467 10.48 11.66 8.36
C VAL A 467 10.18 12.99 9.03
N HIS A 468 8.91 13.27 9.24
CA HIS A 468 8.40 14.49 9.83
C HIS A 468 7.90 14.26 11.24
N ALA A 469 8.14 15.20 12.14
CA ALA A 469 7.53 15.25 13.45
C ALA A 469 6.70 16.52 13.63
N LEU A 470 5.46 16.36 14.06
CA LEU A 470 4.52 17.44 14.27
C LEU A 470 4.04 17.45 15.71
N ASP A 471 3.70 18.65 16.18
CA ASP A 471 3.05 18.87 17.46
C ASP A 471 1.52 18.86 17.28
N PRO A 472 0.81 17.79 17.68
CA PRO A 472 -0.63 17.70 17.49
C PRO A 472 -1.41 18.71 18.36
N ASP A 473 -0.85 19.10 19.51
CA ASP A 473 -1.48 20.04 20.45
C ASP A 473 -1.41 21.49 19.94
N HIS A 474 -0.50 21.76 19.00
CA HIS A 474 -0.34 23.06 18.32
C HIS A 474 -0.72 23.00 16.83
N LYS A 475 -1.83 22.29 16.51
CA LYS A 475 -2.40 22.19 15.15
C LYS A 475 -1.43 21.64 14.10
N GLY A 476 -0.60 20.69 14.51
CA GLY A 476 0.36 20.04 13.61
C GLY A 476 1.54 20.93 13.23
N ALA A 477 1.96 21.85 14.12
CA ALA A 477 3.19 22.62 13.89
C ALA A 477 4.39 21.69 13.76
N SER A 478 5.29 21.93 12.81
CA SER A 478 6.50 21.13 12.65
C SER A 478 7.40 21.26 13.88
N ILE A 479 7.89 20.13 14.38
CA ILE A 479 8.90 20.05 15.44
C ILE A 479 10.27 19.86 14.82
N TRP A 480 10.39 18.85 13.92
CA TRP A 480 11.60 18.58 13.15
C TRP A 480 11.29 17.79 11.88
N ASP A 481 12.19 17.89 10.90
CA ASP A 481 12.19 17.15 9.66
C ASP A 481 13.56 16.49 9.48
N GLN A 482 13.58 15.19 9.21
CA GLN A 482 14.82 14.45 8.99
C GLN A 482 14.81 13.73 7.64
N ARG A 483 15.66 14.17 6.72
CA ARG A 483 15.84 13.52 5.43
C ARG A 483 16.72 12.28 5.59
N LEU A 484 16.26 11.14 5.06
CA LEU A 484 16.96 9.86 5.07
C LEU A 484 17.46 9.45 3.68
N GLY A 485 16.75 9.84 2.62
CA GLY A 485 17.04 9.50 1.23
C GLY A 485 16.60 10.58 0.26
N HIS A 486 16.66 10.25 -1.04
CA HIS A 486 16.28 11.20 -2.10
C HIS A 486 14.77 11.23 -2.37
N GLY A 487 14.07 10.12 -2.10
CA GLY A 487 12.64 10.02 -2.36
C GLY A 487 12.28 9.81 -3.84
N GLY A 488 10.98 9.86 -4.13
CA GLY A 488 10.40 9.73 -5.46
C GLY A 488 9.13 8.88 -5.46
N ILE A 489 8.53 8.66 -6.62
CA ILE A 489 7.25 7.92 -6.82
C ILE A 489 7.22 6.58 -6.08
N VAL A 490 8.34 5.85 -6.09
CA VAL A 490 8.54 4.57 -5.38
C VAL A 490 9.68 4.65 -4.37
N GLY A 491 10.11 5.85 -4.05
CA GLY A 491 11.18 6.16 -3.11
C GLY A 491 10.66 6.46 -1.70
N GLY A 492 11.56 6.92 -0.86
CA GLY A 492 11.28 7.40 0.48
C GLY A 492 10.70 6.34 1.43
N ILE A 493 9.78 6.76 2.27
CA ILE A 493 9.13 5.90 3.27
C ILE A 493 7.80 5.42 2.72
N GLN A 494 7.74 4.18 2.24
CA GLN A 494 6.57 3.64 1.55
C GLN A 494 5.46 3.14 2.50
N TRP A 495 5.74 2.10 3.28
CA TRP A 495 4.72 1.46 4.11
C TRP A 495 4.71 1.95 5.56
N GLY A 496 5.78 2.54 6.01
CA GLY A 496 5.81 3.28 7.27
C GLY A 496 6.79 2.81 8.32
N PRO A 497 7.12 3.73 9.24
CA PRO A 497 8.00 3.50 10.37
C PRO A 497 7.32 2.71 11.49
N ALA A 498 8.12 2.29 12.49
CA ALA A 498 7.66 1.91 13.83
C ALA A 498 8.25 2.87 14.85
N ALA A 499 7.64 2.96 16.04
CA ALA A 499 8.19 3.77 17.11
C ALA A 499 7.97 3.15 18.49
N ASP A 500 9.04 3.07 19.29
CA ASP A 500 8.93 2.82 20.72
C ASP A 500 8.67 4.12 21.52
N ASN A 501 9.12 4.22 22.73
CA ASN A 501 8.83 5.38 23.59
C ASN A 501 9.70 6.59 23.29
N ASP A 502 10.87 6.41 22.65
CA ASP A 502 11.85 7.46 22.43
C ASP A 502 12.53 7.43 21.04
N THR A 503 12.27 6.40 20.25
CA THR A 503 12.93 6.18 18.97
C THR A 503 11.91 5.86 17.88
N ALA A 504 12.03 6.50 16.73
CA ALA A 504 11.38 6.11 15.48
C ALA A 504 12.34 5.30 14.61
N TYR A 505 11.88 4.19 14.08
CA TYR A 505 12.62 3.31 13.18
C TYR A 505 12.01 3.38 11.79
N ALA A 506 12.73 3.95 10.84
CA ALA A 506 12.28 4.15 9.47
C ALA A 506 13.12 3.36 8.48
N ALA A 507 12.47 2.58 7.65
CA ALA A 507 13.10 1.91 6.51
C ALA A 507 12.92 2.74 5.24
N LEU A 508 13.94 2.77 4.40
CA LEU A 508 13.98 3.56 3.18
C LEU A 508 13.79 2.66 1.96
N SER A 509 12.86 3.01 1.09
CA SER A 509 12.71 2.36 -0.21
C SER A 509 13.77 2.89 -1.19
N ASP A 510 13.62 4.12 -1.65
CA ASP A 510 14.42 4.73 -2.72
C ASP A 510 14.72 3.73 -3.85
N LEU A 511 13.66 3.01 -4.26
CA LEU A 511 13.73 1.97 -5.28
C LEU A 511 14.14 2.59 -6.62
N GLY A 512 15.32 2.26 -7.11
CA GLY A 512 15.78 2.68 -8.43
C GLY A 512 15.09 1.88 -9.54
N LEU A 513 14.50 2.58 -10.51
CA LEU A 513 13.86 1.97 -11.68
C LEU A 513 14.63 2.36 -12.95
N LYS A 514 14.92 1.35 -13.78
CA LYS A 514 15.48 1.51 -15.12
C LYS A 514 14.44 1.12 -16.17
N PHE A 515 14.11 2.05 -17.04
CA PHE A 515 13.20 1.80 -18.16
C PHE A 515 14.02 1.41 -19.40
N LYS A 516 13.86 0.18 -19.85
CA LYS A 516 14.49 -0.32 -21.08
C LYS A 516 13.46 -0.53 -22.17
N GLN A 517 13.82 -0.23 -23.40
CA GLN A 517 13.02 -0.60 -24.55
C GLN A 517 13.41 -2.00 -25.00
N ASP A 518 12.47 -2.94 -24.90
CA ASP A 518 12.60 -4.29 -25.43
C ASP A 518 11.86 -4.34 -26.77
N PRO A 519 12.49 -4.82 -27.85
CA PRO A 519 11.88 -4.84 -29.18
C PRO A 519 10.57 -5.63 -29.24
N ASP A 520 10.43 -6.66 -28.42
CA ASP A 520 9.27 -7.56 -28.43
C ASP A 520 8.25 -7.23 -27.32
N ALA A 521 8.71 -6.72 -26.19
CA ALA A 521 7.89 -6.47 -25.00
C ALA A 521 7.57 -4.99 -24.76
N GLY A 522 8.14 -4.07 -25.56
CA GLY A 522 7.99 -2.63 -25.35
C GLY A 522 8.83 -2.13 -24.16
N THR A 523 8.28 -1.21 -23.36
CA THR A 523 8.99 -0.69 -22.20
C THR A 523 9.01 -1.72 -21.06
N VAL A 524 10.19 -2.22 -20.72
CA VAL A 524 10.44 -3.12 -19.59
C VAL A 524 11.03 -2.31 -18.44
N VAL A 525 10.51 -2.54 -17.23
CA VAL A 525 11.01 -1.93 -16.01
C VAL A 525 11.95 -2.91 -15.33
N GLU A 526 13.19 -2.51 -15.09
CA GLU A 526 14.17 -3.26 -14.33
C GLU A 526 14.56 -2.50 -13.06
N PHE A 527 14.92 -3.22 -12.00
CA PHE A 527 15.45 -2.59 -10.80
C PHE A 527 16.91 -2.19 -10.97
N ASP A 528 17.27 -1.02 -10.43
CA ASP A 528 18.66 -0.72 -10.16
C ASP A 528 19.11 -1.46 -8.89
N ASN A 529 20.01 -2.41 -9.05
CA ASN A 529 20.50 -3.22 -7.92
C ASN A 529 21.53 -2.50 -7.01
N LYS A 530 21.82 -1.23 -7.31
CA LYS A 530 22.73 -0.38 -6.54
C LYS A 530 22.02 0.70 -5.74
N GLU A 531 20.74 0.93 -6.02
CA GLU A 531 19.96 1.99 -5.39
C GLU A 531 18.94 1.44 -4.39
N GLY A 532 18.67 2.24 -3.38
CA GLY A 532 17.63 2.02 -2.39
C GLY A 532 18.09 1.35 -1.11
N GLY A 533 17.22 1.41 -0.13
CA GLY A 533 17.35 0.69 1.12
C GLY A 533 18.08 1.42 2.24
N GLY A 534 18.11 0.73 3.35
CA GLY A 534 18.64 1.22 4.62
C GLY A 534 17.55 1.34 5.68
N ILE A 535 17.95 1.17 6.93
CA ILE A 535 17.10 1.38 8.10
C ILE A 535 17.79 2.37 9.05
N PHE A 536 16.99 3.24 9.65
CA PHE A 536 17.45 4.36 10.46
C PHE A 536 16.70 4.40 11.77
N ALA A 537 17.39 4.72 12.86
CA ALA A 537 16.80 5.06 14.15
C ALA A 537 16.94 6.55 14.41
N LEU A 538 15.84 7.20 14.74
CA LEU A 538 15.74 8.63 15.00
C LEU A 538 15.23 8.87 16.41
N ASP A 539 15.84 9.78 17.11
CA ASP A 539 15.36 10.28 18.40
C ASP A 539 14.02 11.00 18.21
N LEU A 540 12.97 10.57 18.91
CA LEU A 540 11.61 11.11 18.72
C LEU A 540 11.49 12.60 19.08
N ALA A 541 12.25 13.07 20.06
CA ALA A 541 12.16 14.46 20.49
C ALA A 541 12.88 15.44 19.58
N THR A 542 13.96 14.99 18.90
CA THR A 542 14.89 15.87 18.20
C THR A 542 15.10 15.55 16.74
N GLY A 543 14.65 14.39 16.26
CA GLY A 543 14.91 13.88 14.91
C GLY A 543 16.37 13.46 14.67
N LYS A 544 17.25 13.58 15.64
CA LYS A 544 18.65 13.20 15.49
C LYS A 544 18.79 11.70 15.22
N ARG A 545 19.62 11.38 14.25
CA ARG A 545 19.93 9.98 13.92
C ARG A 545 20.73 9.36 15.05
N ARG A 546 20.22 8.29 15.65
CA ARG A 546 20.92 7.47 16.65
C ARG A 546 21.87 6.50 15.96
N TRP A 547 21.36 5.82 14.91
CA TRP A 547 22.15 4.95 14.05
C TRP A 547 21.52 4.85 12.65
N ALA A 548 22.29 4.34 11.69
CA ALA A 548 21.85 4.00 10.35
C ALA A 548 22.56 2.72 9.89
N THR A 549 21.81 1.80 9.30
CA THR A 549 22.36 0.59 8.71
C THR A 549 22.06 0.60 7.22
N PRO A 550 23.11 0.61 6.37
CA PRO A 550 22.91 0.56 4.93
C PRO A 550 22.30 -0.78 4.51
N PRO A 551 21.65 -0.84 3.34
CA PRO A 551 21.11 -2.11 2.85
C PRO A 551 22.26 -3.05 2.49
N PRO A 552 22.10 -4.36 2.68
CA PRO A 552 22.97 -5.34 2.07
C PRO A 552 22.78 -5.30 0.56
N GLY A 553 23.87 -5.27 -0.18
CA GLY A 553 23.80 -5.24 -1.65
C GLY A 553 23.23 -6.53 -2.26
N CYS A 554 22.76 -6.44 -3.48
CA CYS A 554 22.20 -7.56 -4.24
C CYS A 554 23.22 -8.61 -4.72
N GLY A 555 24.53 -8.39 -4.51
CA GLY A 555 25.57 -9.34 -4.92
C GLY A 555 25.60 -9.65 -6.42
N GLY A 556 25.22 -8.70 -7.28
CA GLY A 556 25.17 -8.88 -8.73
C GLY A 556 23.97 -9.67 -9.27
N ARG A 557 22.99 -10.03 -8.42
CA ARG A 557 21.75 -10.70 -8.86
C ARG A 557 20.94 -9.76 -9.77
N LEU A 558 20.48 -10.27 -10.90
CA LEU A 558 19.56 -9.57 -11.80
C LEU A 558 18.17 -9.47 -11.16
N ASN A 559 17.44 -8.40 -11.47
CA ASN A 559 16.08 -8.12 -10.96
C ASN A 559 15.99 -8.17 -9.44
N CYS A 560 17.02 -7.75 -8.76
CA CYS A 560 17.12 -7.61 -7.33
C CYS A 560 17.24 -6.13 -6.97
N SER A 561 16.52 -5.69 -5.95
CA SER A 561 16.71 -4.39 -5.33
C SER A 561 16.88 -4.54 -3.82
N PRO A 562 17.85 -3.83 -3.21
CA PRO A 562 18.01 -3.81 -1.77
C PRO A 562 17.02 -2.90 -1.06
N ALA A 563 16.10 -2.26 -1.78
CA ALA A 563 15.11 -1.33 -1.24
C ALA A 563 14.33 -1.96 -0.08
N GLN A 564 14.25 -1.24 1.03
CA GLN A 564 13.53 -1.65 2.24
C GLN A 564 12.18 -0.92 2.32
N SER A 565 11.24 -1.31 1.43
CA SER A 565 9.94 -0.66 1.34
C SER A 565 8.90 -1.18 2.33
N ALA A 566 9.06 -2.40 2.87
CA ALA A 566 8.10 -2.94 3.81
C ALA A 566 7.97 -2.11 5.10
N ALA A 567 6.76 -2.10 5.68
CA ALA A 567 6.54 -1.48 6.98
C ALA A 567 7.44 -2.09 8.06
N VAL A 568 8.02 -1.24 8.90
CA VAL A 568 8.83 -1.66 10.04
C VAL A 568 7.94 -2.17 11.17
N THR A 569 8.40 -3.16 11.88
CA THR A 569 7.73 -3.69 13.09
C THR A 569 8.75 -3.81 14.20
N GLY A 570 8.44 -3.30 15.41
CA GLY A 570 9.33 -3.30 16.57
C GLY A 570 8.82 -4.19 17.70
N ILE A 571 9.77 -4.74 18.43
CA ILE A 571 9.62 -5.32 19.78
C ILE A 571 10.78 -4.83 20.63
N PRO A 572 10.77 -4.95 21.97
CA PRO A 572 11.91 -4.55 22.79
C PRO A 572 13.22 -5.19 22.32
N GLY A 573 14.20 -4.35 22.00
CA GLY A 573 15.53 -4.76 21.55
C GLY A 573 15.68 -5.08 20.05
N VAL A 574 14.58 -5.21 19.30
CA VAL A 574 14.64 -5.63 17.88
C VAL A 574 13.63 -4.88 17.01
N VAL A 575 14.06 -4.51 15.80
CA VAL A 575 13.16 -4.06 14.72
C VAL A 575 13.30 -4.94 13.50
N PHE A 576 12.18 -5.25 12.85
CA PHE A 576 12.09 -6.06 11.63
C PHE A 576 11.83 -5.17 10.42
N SER A 577 12.55 -5.41 9.33
CA SER A 577 12.37 -4.74 8.05
C SER A 577 12.51 -5.74 6.91
N GLY A 578 11.52 -5.74 6.02
CA GLY A 578 11.51 -6.54 4.80
C GLY A 578 12.02 -5.74 3.60
N SER A 579 12.62 -6.42 2.64
CA SER A 579 13.17 -5.78 1.45
C SER A 579 12.72 -6.47 0.15
N VAL A 580 12.83 -5.75 -0.95
CA VAL A 580 12.41 -6.20 -2.28
C VAL A 580 13.26 -7.38 -2.77
N ASP A 581 14.46 -7.59 -2.20
CA ASP A 581 15.30 -8.78 -2.44
C ASP A 581 14.74 -10.09 -1.84
N GLY A 582 13.62 -10.01 -1.12
CA GLY A 582 12.95 -11.15 -0.49
C GLY A 582 13.47 -11.50 0.90
N HIS A 583 14.33 -10.69 1.48
CA HIS A 583 14.85 -10.92 2.82
C HIS A 583 14.06 -10.16 3.89
N MET A 584 13.69 -10.87 4.96
CA MET A 584 13.24 -10.28 6.22
C MET A 584 14.44 -10.23 7.16
N ARG A 585 14.78 -9.03 7.64
CA ARG A 585 15.91 -8.82 8.55
C ARG A 585 15.44 -8.25 9.87
N ALA A 586 16.12 -8.68 10.94
CA ALA A 586 15.96 -8.12 12.27
C ALA A 586 17.23 -7.36 12.66
N TYR A 587 17.04 -6.19 13.23
CA TYR A 587 18.12 -5.28 13.61
C TYR A 587 18.02 -4.98 15.11
N SER A 588 19.17 -4.91 15.80
CA SER A 588 19.23 -4.42 17.18
C SER A 588 18.76 -2.96 17.25
N THR A 589 17.86 -2.66 18.19
CA THR A 589 17.41 -1.27 18.42
C THR A 589 18.50 -0.35 18.94
N GLN A 590 19.57 -0.91 19.56
CA GLN A 590 20.65 -0.13 20.15
C GLN A 590 21.66 0.35 19.10
N GLU A 591 22.07 -0.55 18.19
CA GLU A 591 23.20 -0.31 17.29
C GLU A 591 22.85 -0.47 15.81
N GLY A 592 21.64 -0.95 15.50
CA GLY A 592 21.23 -1.24 14.13
C GLY A 592 21.94 -2.46 13.50
N LYS A 593 22.66 -3.26 14.29
CA LYS A 593 23.29 -4.49 13.78
C LYS A 593 22.24 -5.51 13.38
N VAL A 594 22.44 -6.20 12.25
CA VAL A 594 21.64 -7.33 11.84
C VAL A 594 21.86 -8.48 12.82
N VAL A 595 20.80 -8.90 13.51
CA VAL A 595 20.79 -10.03 14.47
C VAL A 595 20.15 -11.27 13.89
N TRP A 596 19.40 -11.13 12.77
CA TRP A 596 18.80 -12.23 12.04
C TRP A 596 18.51 -11.81 10.59
N ASP A 597 18.72 -12.70 9.64
CA ASP A 597 18.44 -12.51 8.21
C ASP A 597 17.86 -13.80 7.63
N PHE A 598 16.68 -13.69 7.01
CA PHE A 598 15.97 -14.82 6.48
C PHE A 598 15.49 -14.56 5.05
N ASN A 599 16.00 -15.34 4.10
CA ASN A 599 15.54 -15.29 2.72
C ASN A 599 14.22 -16.03 2.58
N THR A 600 13.15 -15.29 2.28
CA THR A 600 11.81 -15.84 2.06
C THR A 600 11.57 -16.30 0.63
N ALA A 601 12.40 -15.88 -0.34
CA ALA A 601 12.21 -16.13 -1.78
C ALA A 601 12.61 -17.57 -2.16
N ARG A 602 11.88 -18.55 -1.64
CA ARG A 602 12.07 -19.99 -1.88
C ARG A 602 10.74 -20.73 -1.86
N ASP A 603 10.75 -22.00 -2.27
CA ASP A 603 9.59 -22.88 -2.22
C ASP A 603 9.30 -23.36 -0.79
N TYR A 604 8.02 -23.62 -0.51
CA TYR A 604 7.55 -24.09 0.80
C TYR A 604 6.59 -25.24 0.69
N THR A 605 6.77 -26.25 1.58
CA THR A 605 5.75 -27.24 1.86
C THR A 605 4.68 -26.61 2.76
N THR A 606 3.43 -26.60 2.31
CA THR A 606 2.35 -25.89 2.98
C THR A 606 1.41 -26.80 3.75
N LYS A 607 0.79 -26.27 4.81
CA LYS A 607 -0.19 -27.01 5.64
C LYS A 607 -1.47 -27.35 4.88
N ASN A 608 -1.83 -26.53 3.90
CA ASN A 608 -3.06 -26.71 3.10
C ASN A 608 -2.82 -27.40 1.74
N GLY A 609 -1.61 -27.90 1.47
CA GLY A 609 -1.27 -28.62 0.25
C GLY A 609 -1.21 -27.77 -1.02
N VAL A 610 -1.42 -26.46 -0.93
CA VAL A 610 -1.30 -25.53 -2.07
C VAL A 610 0.17 -25.24 -2.31
N PRO A 611 0.74 -25.51 -3.50
CA PRO A 611 2.12 -25.15 -3.82
C PRO A 611 2.36 -23.66 -3.63
N ALA A 612 3.40 -23.32 -2.87
CA ALA A 612 3.67 -21.93 -2.58
C ALA A 612 5.17 -21.61 -2.58
N LYS A 613 5.47 -20.38 -3.00
CA LYS A 613 6.82 -19.81 -2.90
C LYS A 613 6.75 -18.40 -2.33
N GLY A 614 7.82 -18.01 -1.69
CA GLY A 614 8.02 -16.62 -1.28
C GLY A 614 8.65 -15.79 -2.40
N GLY A 615 8.74 -14.50 -2.16
CA GLY A 615 9.29 -13.53 -3.10
C GLY A 615 9.61 -12.22 -2.41
N SER A 616 9.47 -11.12 -3.12
CA SER A 616 9.73 -9.77 -2.59
C SER A 616 8.86 -9.44 -1.38
N LEU A 617 9.41 -8.61 -0.51
CA LEU A 617 8.76 -8.09 0.69
C LEU A 617 8.52 -6.57 0.57
N ASP A 618 7.87 -6.15 -0.51
CA ASP A 618 7.29 -4.81 -0.63
C ASP A 618 5.86 -4.85 -0.05
N SER A 619 5.74 -4.96 1.27
CA SER A 619 4.55 -5.44 1.93
C SER A 619 4.22 -4.68 3.22
N PRO A 620 3.03 -4.89 3.79
CA PRO A 620 2.65 -4.25 5.04
C PRO A 620 3.51 -4.62 6.26
N GLY A 621 4.55 -5.45 6.10
CA GLY A 621 5.47 -5.85 7.17
C GLY A 621 4.96 -7.01 8.02
N PRO A 622 5.81 -7.53 8.92
CA PRO A 622 5.45 -8.65 9.79
C PRO A 622 4.62 -8.20 11.01
N THR A 623 3.98 -9.18 11.67
CA THR A 623 3.41 -9.04 13.01
C THR A 623 4.06 -10.02 13.97
N VAL A 624 4.29 -9.59 15.22
CA VAL A 624 4.94 -10.40 16.25
C VAL A 624 4.00 -10.57 17.41
N VAL A 625 3.63 -11.81 17.74
CA VAL A 625 2.64 -12.12 18.77
C VAL A 625 2.92 -13.49 19.37
N GLY A 626 2.99 -13.56 20.71
CA GLY A 626 2.99 -14.83 21.45
C GLY A 626 4.13 -15.78 21.11
N GLY A 627 5.33 -15.26 20.92
CA GLY A 627 6.51 -16.04 20.58
C GLY A 627 6.63 -16.40 19.08
N MET A 628 5.78 -15.80 18.25
CA MET A 628 5.78 -16.06 16.80
C MET A 628 5.83 -14.78 15.97
N LEU A 629 6.44 -14.90 14.79
CA LEU A 629 6.44 -13.89 13.74
C LEU A 629 5.62 -14.38 12.56
N PHE A 630 4.72 -13.54 12.04
CA PHE A 630 3.86 -13.85 10.90
C PHE A 630 4.10 -12.83 9.79
N MET A 631 4.26 -13.31 8.55
CA MET A 631 4.44 -12.45 7.38
C MET A 631 3.94 -13.09 6.09
N GLY A 632 3.33 -12.29 5.22
CA GLY A 632 3.11 -12.63 3.82
C GLY A 632 4.41 -12.43 3.03
N SER A 633 4.73 -13.34 2.09
CA SER A 633 5.88 -13.20 1.20
C SER A 633 5.48 -13.37 -0.26
N GLY A 634 6.03 -12.51 -1.13
CA GLY A 634 5.73 -12.47 -2.55
C GLY A 634 4.89 -11.27 -2.98
N TYR A 635 4.84 -10.22 -2.21
CA TYR A 635 4.24 -8.95 -2.63
C TYR A 635 5.23 -8.25 -3.58
N GLY A 636 5.06 -8.53 -4.87
CA GLY A 636 5.95 -8.07 -5.94
C GLY A 636 5.31 -6.96 -6.77
N PHE A 637 4.91 -5.84 -6.17
CA PHE A 637 4.46 -4.67 -6.91
C PHE A 637 5.62 -4.10 -7.75
N LEU A 638 5.33 -3.55 -8.92
CA LEU A 638 6.31 -2.92 -9.85
C LEU A 638 7.45 -3.82 -10.35
N GLY A 639 7.32 -5.14 -10.34
CA GLY A 639 8.33 -6.04 -10.92
C GLY A 639 9.14 -6.83 -9.91
N GLY A 640 8.83 -6.74 -8.63
CA GLY A 640 9.38 -7.63 -7.61
C GLY A 640 9.04 -9.10 -7.86
N VAL A 641 9.78 -10.00 -7.22
CA VAL A 641 9.55 -11.45 -7.33
C VAL A 641 8.20 -11.79 -6.71
N PRO A 642 7.22 -12.28 -7.50
CA PRO A 642 5.92 -12.63 -6.97
C PRO A 642 5.98 -13.93 -6.16
N GLY A 643 5.14 -14.03 -5.14
CA GLY A 643 4.94 -15.22 -4.33
C GLY A 643 3.50 -15.33 -3.84
N ASN A 644 3.23 -16.32 -2.98
CA ASN A 644 1.87 -16.62 -2.56
C ASN A 644 1.83 -17.35 -1.20
N VAL A 645 2.71 -17.00 -0.27
CA VAL A 645 2.84 -17.71 0.99
C VAL A 645 2.64 -16.81 2.20
N LEU A 646 1.93 -17.31 3.21
CA LEU A 646 1.96 -16.81 4.58
C LEU A 646 2.84 -17.72 5.43
N LEU A 647 3.79 -17.16 6.12
CA LEU A 647 4.73 -17.84 7.00
C LEU A 647 4.40 -17.57 8.47
N GLY A 648 4.34 -18.63 9.27
CA GLY A 648 4.39 -18.58 10.72
C GLY A 648 5.75 -19.09 11.20
N MET A 649 6.49 -18.23 11.89
CA MET A 649 7.83 -18.54 12.37
C MET A 649 7.87 -18.58 13.90
N SER A 650 8.64 -19.48 14.45
CA SER A 650 8.86 -19.61 15.90
C SER A 650 10.32 -19.95 16.17
N VAL A 651 10.70 -19.93 17.44
CA VAL A 651 12.04 -20.36 17.88
C VAL A 651 12.26 -21.83 17.47
N ASP A 652 13.33 -22.10 16.74
CA ASP A 652 13.71 -23.41 16.20
C ASP A 652 12.62 -24.09 15.35
N GLY A 653 11.61 -23.36 14.89
CA GLY A 653 10.48 -23.92 14.12
C GLY A 653 9.53 -24.81 14.94
N LYS A 654 9.56 -24.74 16.28
CA LYS A 654 8.80 -25.60 17.21
C LYS A 654 7.51 -24.98 17.72
#